data_2401c033e9d2ffae1e06fe6a99c8af0d
#
_entry.id   2401c033e9d2ffae1e06fe6a99c8af0d
#
_cell.length_a   1.000
_cell.length_b   1.000
_cell.length_c   1.000
_cell.angle_alpha   90.00
_cell.angle_beta   90.00
_cell.angle_gamma   90.00
#
_symmetry.space_group_name_H-M   'P 1'
#
loop_
_entity.id
_entity.type
_entity.pdbx_description
1 polymer ?
#
loop_
_entity_poly.entity_id
_entity_poly.type
_entity_poly.pdbx_seq_one_letter_code
_entity_poly.pdbx_strand_id
1 'polypeptide(L)'
;MKTTKYKLSDMAKDLKVTNNDLIECLGKLGGEPKKTQSVLTPEEISYVLEYYTQNNQVDSFDAFYAYNVKPAKEERKADKKPVKAEKKEKKAEKKPEPKPAPKAEVKPEPKAEPKVEKKPEIKAETKQPAPEQKKKQPAPQKPAKKKEHGVRQQLGGFSDKKEASGGYTISEDNDSFGTQRTIDTRGSYIELDKYNEKYDNLANSKQNKSKDNFTKKQKLTQKSQQRKKQQFSHKKETESEKLRRLELERARKQQLKVMIPDEIVVSELASRLKVTATEVIKKLMGLGVMASINEVVDFDTAALVAEELGAKVEKEVHVTIEERLIETDEDPEESLQERCPVVVVMGHVDHGKTSILDRIRNAHVTDTEAGGITQHIGAYQVEYEGKKITFLDTPGHEAFTAMRARGANVTDIAILVVAADDGIMPQTIESINHAKAAGVSIIVAINKMDKEGADPDRVKQQLTEQSLVVEEWGGDVIAVPVSAKTGMGIDELLENILLVAEVKELKANPDRLARGTVVEARLDKGKGPVATLLVQNGTLKSGDVIIAGTSVGRIRTMTNDKGRSIKEAGPSTPVEITGLGEVPSAGDVFNAVADEKLARELVEQRKHEAKEELFQQHQKVTLDNLFSQIAEGEMKELPIIVKADVQGSVEAVKQSLEKLSNDEVRVKVIHGGVGAVSESDVMLANASNAIIVGFNVRPDPVAKQNAEQSGVDIRLYRIIYDAIEEITDAMKGMLAPKYREVETARIEVRQVYKISNVGTVAGSYVLDGKVGRNNEIRVVRDGIVIAEDKMSSLKRFKDDAKEVAAGFECGITLEKFTDIKEGDIFEAFYMEEYRD
;
A
#
# COMPACT_ATOMS: atom_id res chain seq x y z
N MET A 1 34.50 2.65 12.71
CA MET A 1 34.56 2.40 11.27
C MET A 1 35.63 1.37 10.98
N LYS A 2 35.28 0.18 10.47
CA LYS A 2 36.25 -0.80 10.02
C LYS A 2 36.77 -0.33 8.66
N THR A 3 37.97 0.19 8.59
CA THR A 3 38.65 0.52 7.34
C THR A 3 38.86 -0.78 6.55
N THR A 4 38.09 -0.97 5.51
CA THR A 4 38.29 -2.03 4.53
C THR A 4 39.65 -1.80 3.86
N LYS A 5 40.58 -2.73 4.04
CA LYS A 5 41.89 -2.70 3.44
C LYS A 5 41.78 -2.99 1.94
N TYR A 6 41.78 -1.96 1.10
CA TYR A 6 41.67 -2.08 -0.35
C TYR A 6 43.00 -2.40 -0.97
N LYS A 7 43.11 -3.43 -1.79
CA LYS A 7 44.37 -3.87 -2.41
C LYS A 7 44.53 -3.28 -3.81
N LEU A 8 45.76 -3.05 -4.23
CA LEU A 8 46.09 -2.54 -5.57
C LEU A 8 45.52 -3.44 -6.68
N SER A 9 45.57 -4.77 -6.51
CA SER A 9 44.98 -5.73 -7.48
C SER A 9 43.46 -5.64 -7.61
N ASP A 10 42.79 -5.23 -6.55
CA ASP A 10 41.33 -5.11 -6.55
C ASP A 10 40.90 -3.80 -7.24
N MET A 11 41.64 -2.71 -6.97
CA MET A 11 41.46 -1.43 -7.66
C MET A 11 41.74 -1.52 -9.17
N ALA A 12 42.76 -2.30 -9.56
CA ALA A 12 43.07 -2.55 -10.98
C ALA A 12 41.91 -3.25 -11.71
N LYS A 13 41.23 -4.20 -11.03
CA LYS A 13 40.07 -4.90 -11.59
C LYS A 13 38.87 -3.97 -11.73
N ASP A 14 38.59 -3.14 -10.71
CA ASP A 14 37.45 -2.24 -10.68
C ASP A 14 37.60 -1.13 -11.75
N LEU A 15 38.76 -0.58 -11.92
CA LEU A 15 39.09 0.42 -12.96
C LEU A 15 39.34 -0.20 -14.35
N LYS A 16 39.39 -1.56 -14.47
CA LYS A 16 39.69 -2.29 -15.72
C LYS A 16 41.04 -1.89 -16.35
N VAL A 17 42.02 -1.56 -15.52
CA VAL A 17 43.38 -1.21 -15.92
C VAL A 17 44.37 -2.28 -15.50
N THR A 18 45.60 -2.26 -16.09
CA THR A 18 46.61 -3.25 -15.68
C THR A 18 47.25 -2.85 -14.34
N ASN A 19 47.71 -3.86 -13.57
CA ASN A 19 48.41 -3.60 -12.31
C ASN A 19 49.66 -2.73 -12.50
N ASN A 20 50.33 -2.80 -13.67
CA ASN A 20 51.52 -2.05 -13.98
C ASN A 20 51.21 -0.57 -14.19
N ASP A 21 50.08 -0.24 -14.83
CA ASP A 21 49.67 1.14 -15.06
C ASP A 21 49.33 1.85 -13.73
N LEU A 22 48.72 1.11 -12.77
CA LEU A 22 48.46 1.63 -11.42
C LEU A 22 49.75 1.83 -10.62
N ILE A 23 50.75 0.93 -10.77
CA ILE A 23 52.05 1.10 -10.11
C ILE A 23 52.80 2.31 -10.69
N GLU A 24 52.71 2.51 -11.99
CA GLU A 24 53.32 3.69 -12.65
C GLU A 24 52.60 4.99 -12.23
N CYS A 25 51.28 4.97 -12.15
CA CYS A 25 50.49 6.10 -11.64
C CYS A 25 50.91 6.47 -10.20
N LEU A 26 51.00 5.48 -9.30
CA LEU A 26 51.43 5.68 -7.92
C LEU A 26 52.88 6.08 -7.79
N GLY A 27 53.74 5.67 -8.74
CA GLY A 27 55.13 6.08 -8.79
C GLY A 27 55.31 7.60 -9.02
N LYS A 28 54.33 8.27 -9.66
CA LYS A 28 54.33 9.74 -9.84
C LYS A 28 54.02 10.50 -8.55
N LEU A 29 53.44 9.84 -7.55
CA LEU A 29 53.20 10.41 -6.23
C LEU A 29 54.45 10.45 -5.34
N GLY A 30 55.56 9.82 -5.74
CA GLY A 30 56.86 9.88 -5.04
C GLY A 30 56.95 8.92 -3.82
N GLY A 31 56.11 7.91 -3.72
CA GLY A 31 56.14 6.92 -2.66
C GLY A 31 57.01 5.68 -2.96
N GLU A 32 57.13 4.76 -1.96
CA GLU A 32 57.86 3.50 -2.14
C GLU A 32 57.22 2.61 -3.22
N PRO A 33 57.98 1.87 -4.03
CA PRO A 33 57.46 1.02 -5.10
C PRO A 33 56.58 -0.08 -4.54
N LYS A 34 55.28 -0.05 -4.92
CA LYS A 34 54.25 -0.98 -4.42
C LYS A 34 54.19 -2.27 -5.26
N LYS A 35 53.93 -3.39 -4.57
CA LYS A 35 53.68 -4.68 -5.22
C LYS A 35 52.19 -4.87 -5.44
N THR A 36 51.80 -5.73 -6.38
CA THR A 36 50.42 -6.01 -6.77
C THR A 36 49.48 -6.40 -5.61
N GLN A 37 49.99 -6.89 -4.50
CA GLN A 37 49.24 -7.26 -3.30
C GLN A 37 49.29 -6.22 -2.16
N SER A 38 49.93 -5.07 -2.38
CA SER A 38 50.01 -4.02 -1.37
C SER A 38 48.63 -3.39 -1.13
N VAL A 39 48.36 -3.04 0.14
CA VAL A 39 47.17 -2.31 0.55
C VAL A 39 47.39 -0.82 0.29
N LEU A 40 46.45 -0.16 -0.34
CA LEU A 40 46.47 1.26 -0.64
C LEU A 40 46.00 2.07 0.56
N THR A 41 46.59 3.22 0.77
CA THR A 41 46.10 4.23 1.73
C THR A 41 44.96 5.04 1.13
N PRO A 42 44.07 5.67 1.95
CA PRO A 42 43.01 6.52 1.43
C PRO A 42 43.46 7.65 0.52
N GLU A 43 44.62 8.21 0.80
CA GLU A 43 45.24 9.29 0.00
C GLU A 43 45.69 8.77 -1.39
N GLU A 44 46.29 7.59 -1.44
CA GLU A 44 46.66 6.93 -2.69
C GLU A 44 45.48 6.54 -3.56
N ILE A 45 44.38 6.08 -2.93
CA ILE A 45 43.14 5.79 -3.62
C ILE A 45 42.55 7.05 -4.24
N SER A 46 42.50 8.15 -3.49
CA SER A 46 41.99 9.43 -4.00
C SER A 46 42.80 9.93 -5.17
N TYR A 47 44.17 9.84 -5.08
CA TYR A 47 45.04 10.25 -6.16
C TYR A 47 44.85 9.43 -7.44
N VAL A 48 44.72 8.12 -7.32
CA VAL A 48 44.48 7.25 -8.49
C VAL A 48 43.16 7.57 -9.15
N LEU A 49 42.08 7.75 -8.36
CA LEU A 49 40.79 8.13 -8.89
C LEU A 49 40.82 9.49 -9.59
N GLU A 50 41.48 10.48 -9.00
CA GLU A 50 41.61 11.80 -9.60
C GLU A 50 42.43 11.76 -10.89
N TYR A 51 43.57 11.04 -10.92
CA TYR A 51 44.40 10.87 -12.11
C TYR A 51 43.64 10.24 -13.29
N TYR A 52 42.84 9.15 -13.04
CA TYR A 52 42.06 8.53 -14.10
C TYR A 52 40.84 9.36 -14.49
N THR A 53 40.24 10.12 -13.58
CA THR A 53 39.16 11.05 -13.90
C THR A 53 39.64 12.19 -14.80
N GLN A 54 40.81 12.77 -14.50
CA GLN A 54 41.38 13.85 -15.32
C GLN A 54 41.85 13.37 -16.71
N ASN A 55 42.40 12.17 -16.80
CA ASN A 55 42.90 11.64 -18.07
C ASN A 55 41.81 11.03 -18.98
N ASN A 56 40.65 10.71 -18.43
CA ASN A 56 39.50 10.12 -19.15
C ASN A 56 38.32 11.07 -19.18
N GLN A 57 38.52 12.38 -19.19
CA GLN A 57 37.45 13.35 -19.40
C GLN A 57 36.82 13.14 -20.78
N VAL A 58 35.53 12.90 -20.82
CA VAL A 58 34.74 12.72 -22.06
C VAL A 58 33.87 13.96 -22.24
N ASP A 59 33.93 14.58 -23.40
CA ASP A 59 33.12 15.77 -23.70
C ASP A 59 31.60 15.52 -23.77
N SER A 60 31.17 14.26 -23.90
CA SER A 60 29.77 13.83 -23.83
C SER A 60 29.64 12.38 -23.40
N PHE A 61 28.53 12.08 -22.65
CA PHE A 61 28.20 10.71 -22.23
C PHE A 61 27.56 9.86 -23.32
N ASP A 62 27.36 10.38 -24.53
CA ASP A 62 26.66 9.67 -25.61
C ASP A 62 27.40 8.40 -26.04
N ALA A 63 28.73 8.39 -26.02
CA ALA A 63 29.54 7.21 -26.30
C ALA A 63 29.37 6.11 -25.24
N PHE A 64 29.18 6.48 -23.98
CA PHE A 64 28.92 5.54 -22.87
C PHE A 64 27.55 4.89 -22.97
N TYR A 65 26.51 5.63 -23.33
CA TYR A 65 25.18 5.11 -23.54
C TYR A 65 25.08 4.24 -24.80
N ALA A 66 25.80 4.57 -25.87
CA ALA A 66 25.87 3.74 -27.08
C ALA A 66 26.51 2.37 -26.85
N TYR A 67 27.45 2.26 -25.89
CA TYR A 67 28.13 1.00 -25.55
C TYR A 67 27.26 0.04 -24.74
N ASN A 68 26.28 0.54 -24.01
CA ASN A 68 25.38 -0.26 -23.17
C ASN A 68 24.10 -0.74 -23.88
N VAL A 69 23.86 -0.35 -25.12
CA VAL A 69 22.76 -0.88 -25.95
C VAL A 69 23.22 -2.18 -26.59
N LYS A 70 22.79 -3.31 -26.09
CA LYS A 70 23.01 -4.62 -26.73
C LYS A 70 22.42 -4.59 -28.14
N PRO A 71 23.18 -4.89 -29.20
CA PRO A 71 22.64 -4.91 -30.54
C PRO A 71 21.62 -6.05 -30.68
N ALA A 72 20.46 -5.73 -31.24
CA ALA A 72 19.47 -6.69 -31.65
C ALA A 72 20.08 -7.67 -32.66
N LYS A 73 19.80 -8.96 -32.50
CA LYS A 73 20.22 -10.02 -33.39
C LYS A 73 19.66 -9.80 -34.80
N GLU A 74 20.51 -9.36 -35.73
CA GLU A 74 20.23 -9.43 -37.15
C GLU A 74 20.41 -10.87 -37.64
N GLU A 75 19.35 -11.39 -38.28
CA GLU A 75 19.38 -12.63 -39.04
C GLU A 75 20.27 -12.46 -40.28
N ARG A 76 21.40 -13.17 -40.32
CA ARG A 76 22.18 -13.28 -41.56
C ARG A 76 21.67 -14.44 -42.44
N LYS A 77 21.18 -14.10 -43.61
CA LYS A 77 20.97 -14.99 -44.74
C LYS A 77 22.30 -15.54 -45.23
N ALA A 78 22.24 -16.84 -45.53
CA ALA A 78 23.33 -17.61 -46.08
C ALA A 78 23.72 -17.18 -47.51
N ASP A 79 25.01 -17.11 -47.81
CA ASP A 79 25.55 -17.29 -49.11
C ASP A 79 26.79 -18.22 -49.14
N LYS A 80 26.81 -19.02 -50.20
CA LYS A 80 27.58 -20.26 -50.40
C LYS A 80 28.98 -20.03 -50.99
N LYS A 81 29.89 -20.96 -50.64
CA LYS A 81 30.98 -21.60 -51.41
C LYS A 81 32.42 -21.08 -51.22
N PRO A 82 33.41 -21.93 -51.60
CA PRO A 82 33.70 -23.36 -51.23
C PRO A 82 35.21 -23.71 -50.91
N VAL A 83 35.39 -24.94 -50.34
CA VAL A 83 36.41 -25.96 -50.60
C VAL A 83 37.88 -25.76 -50.17
N LYS A 84 38.43 -26.65 -49.28
CA LYS A 84 39.35 -27.76 -49.41
C LYS A 84 39.83 -28.20 -48.03
N ALA A 85 39.48 -29.38 -47.60
CA ALA A 85 40.12 -30.70 -47.67
C ALA A 85 41.51 -30.84 -47.09
N GLU A 86 41.64 -31.66 -46.03
CA GLU A 86 42.45 -32.84 -45.82
C GLU A 86 42.36 -33.34 -44.38
N LYS A 87 41.74 -34.47 -44.19
CA LYS A 87 42.26 -35.85 -43.94
C LYS A 87 43.12 -36.03 -42.66
N LYS A 88 42.72 -36.78 -41.70
CA LYS A 88 42.90 -38.21 -41.42
C LYS A 88 42.25 -38.60 -40.10
N GLU A 89 41.31 -39.53 -40.13
CA GLU A 89 41.38 -40.98 -39.80
C GLU A 89 41.72 -41.26 -38.32
N LYS A 90 41.01 -41.97 -37.56
CA LYS A 90 40.34 -43.32 -37.49
C LYS A 90 40.05 -43.45 -35.97
N LYS A 91 39.06 -44.12 -35.46
CA LYS A 91 38.32 -45.37 -35.57
C LYS A 91 37.22 -45.35 -34.53
N ALA A 92 35.99 -45.56 -34.79
CA ALA A 92 35.18 -46.80 -34.74
C ALA A 92 35.25 -47.51 -33.42
N GLU A 93 34.16 -47.77 -32.72
CA GLU A 93 33.10 -48.77 -32.92
C GLU A 93 32.01 -48.64 -31.81
N LYS A 94 30.81 -48.61 -32.19
CA LYS A 94 29.63 -49.52 -32.23
C LYS A 94 28.65 -49.36 -31.06
N LYS A 95 27.44 -48.98 -31.52
CA LYS A 95 26.10 -49.37 -30.97
C LYS A 95 25.90 -50.90 -31.07
N PRO A 96 24.96 -51.53 -30.37
CA PRO A 96 23.55 -51.41 -30.68
C PRO A 96 22.57 -51.55 -29.44
N GLU A 97 21.37 -50.99 -29.63
CA GLU A 97 20.08 -51.46 -29.10
C GLU A 97 19.68 -52.81 -29.77
N PRO A 98 18.69 -53.61 -29.33
CA PRO A 98 17.35 -53.28 -28.86
C PRO A 98 16.68 -54.27 -27.84
N LYS A 99 15.45 -53.85 -27.38
CA LYS A 99 14.34 -54.60 -26.75
C LYS A 99 14.09 -56.06 -27.20
N PRO A 100 13.23 -56.92 -26.53
CA PRO A 100 12.00 -56.66 -25.75
C PRO A 100 11.72 -57.65 -24.56
N ALA A 101 10.58 -57.37 -23.87
CA ALA A 101 9.91 -58.19 -22.87
C ALA A 101 9.42 -59.58 -23.41
N PRO A 102 9.11 -60.61 -22.57
CA PRO A 102 7.73 -60.74 -22.10
C PRO A 102 7.46 -61.38 -20.73
N LYS A 103 6.34 -61.01 -20.14
CA LYS A 103 5.22 -61.73 -19.52
C LYS A 103 5.45 -63.10 -18.79
N ALA A 104 4.83 -63.15 -17.63
CA ALA A 104 3.75 -63.96 -17.15
C ALA A 104 4.02 -64.75 -15.86
N GLU A 105 3.09 -64.59 -14.90
CA GLU A 105 2.29 -65.49 -14.12
C GLU A 105 3.02 -66.21 -12.92
N VAL A 106 2.48 -66.34 -11.70
CA VAL A 106 1.19 -66.78 -11.17
C VAL A 106 1.23 -66.73 -9.66
N LYS A 107 0.13 -66.30 -9.03
CA LYS A 107 -0.27 -66.42 -7.61
C LYS A 107 -0.22 -67.92 -7.12
N PRO A 108 -0.30 -68.29 -5.83
CA PRO A 108 -1.35 -67.86 -4.90
C PRO A 108 -0.97 -67.71 -3.38
N GLU A 109 -1.88 -67.11 -2.67
CA GLU A 109 -2.16 -67.19 -1.23
C GLU A 109 -2.41 -68.62 -0.73
N PRO A 110 -2.39 -68.97 0.62
CA PRO A 110 -3.46 -68.54 1.48
C PRO A 110 -3.17 -68.35 3.01
N LYS A 111 -4.03 -67.55 3.60
CA LYS A 111 -4.79 -67.59 4.87
C LYS A 111 -4.15 -68.20 6.15
N ALA A 112 -4.25 -67.46 7.26
CA ALA A 112 -5.20 -67.74 8.35
C ALA A 112 -5.00 -66.81 9.55
N GLU A 113 -6.05 -66.12 9.93
CA GLU A 113 -6.40 -65.68 11.27
C GLU A 113 -6.74 -66.89 12.16
N PRO A 114 -7.07 -66.82 13.46
CA PRO A 114 -7.48 -65.70 14.29
C PRO A 114 -7.15 -65.74 15.82
N LYS A 115 -7.70 -64.76 16.55
CA LYS A 115 -8.21 -64.76 17.96
C LYS A 115 -7.25 -64.28 19.07
N VAL A 116 -7.63 -63.25 19.72
CA VAL A 116 -8.67 -62.88 20.73
C VAL A 116 -8.16 -62.89 22.16
N GLU A 117 -8.50 -61.83 22.85
CA GLU A 117 -8.85 -61.59 24.27
C GLU A 117 -7.75 -61.07 25.19
N LYS A 118 -8.01 -59.99 25.84
CA LYS A 118 -8.80 -59.43 26.89
C LYS A 118 -8.03 -58.37 27.67
N LYS A 119 -8.72 -57.26 27.88
CA LYS A 119 -8.53 -56.35 29.03
C LYS A 119 -8.71 -57.10 30.35
N PRO A 120 -8.18 -56.63 31.50
CA PRO A 120 -8.99 -55.67 32.26
C PRO A 120 -8.20 -54.53 32.99
N GLU A 121 -9.03 -53.54 33.37
CA GLU A 121 -8.88 -52.45 34.31
C GLU A 121 -8.23 -52.76 35.66
N ILE A 122 -7.68 -51.77 36.35
CA ILE A 122 -8.17 -51.24 37.64
C ILE A 122 -7.06 -50.40 38.35
N LYS A 123 -7.48 -49.12 38.68
CA LYS A 123 -7.26 -48.26 39.84
C LYS A 123 -5.86 -47.86 40.37
N ALA A 124 -5.71 -46.54 40.35
CA ALA A 124 -5.41 -45.62 41.44
C ALA A 124 -4.56 -46.05 42.63
N GLU A 125 -3.55 -45.26 42.96
CA GLU A 125 -3.38 -44.55 44.22
C GLU A 125 -2.02 -43.84 44.33
N THR A 126 -2.14 -42.58 44.67
CA THR A 126 -1.36 -41.67 45.49
C THR A 126 -0.04 -42.18 46.08
N LYS A 127 1.01 -41.37 45.99
CA LYS A 127 1.79 -40.69 47.07
C LYS A 127 3.13 -40.15 46.57
N GLN A 128 3.32 -38.87 46.82
CA GLN A 128 4.63 -38.24 47.06
C GLN A 128 5.16 -38.73 48.45
N PRO A 129 6.44 -38.58 48.82
CA PRO A 129 7.25 -37.37 48.75
C PRO A 129 8.79 -37.57 48.51
N ALA A 130 9.46 -36.46 48.41
CA ALA A 130 10.91 -36.22 48.34
C ALA A 130 11.66 -36.76 49.61
N PRO A 131 13.02 -36.56 49.86
CA PRO A 131 13.91 -35.54 49.33
C PRO A 131 15.42 -35.91 49.19
N GLU A 132 16.22 -34.87 48.80
CA GLU A 132 17.67 -34.62 49.09
C GLU A 132 18.72 -35.45 48.28
N GLN A 133 19.77 -34.84 47.72
CA GLN A 133 20.86 -34.02 48.22
C GLN A 133 21.68 -33.34 47.12
N LYS A 134 21.83 -32.01 47.25
CA LYS A 134 23.04 -31.17 47.34
C LYS A 134 24.36 -31.64 46.76
N LYS A 135 24.91 -30.85 45.83
CA LYS A 135 26.29 -30.26 45.88
C LYS A 135 26.43 -29.21 44.78
N LYS A 136 26.49 -28.02 45.18
CA LYS A 136 27.55 -27.00 45.43
C LYS A 136 27.97 -26.24 44.19
N GLN A 137 27.57 -24.98 44.23
CA GLN A 137 28.18 -23.82 43.56
C GLN A 137 29.61 -23.60 44.09
N PRO A 138 30.42 -22.78 43.38
CA PRO A 138 30.76 -21.52 43.98
C PRO A 138 30.58 -20.31 43.07
N ALA A 139 30.18 -19.21 43.75
CA ALA A 139 30.04 -17.88 43.26
C ALA A 139 31.33 -17.04 43.61
N PRO A 140 31.35 -15.73 43.57
CA PRO A 140 32.03 -14.91 42.57
C PRO A 140 33.18 -14.06 43.23
N GLN A 141 34.03 -13.48 42.39
CA GLN A 141 34.99 -12.46 42.86
C GLN A 141 34.87 -11.14 42.08
N LYS A 142 34.50 -10.09 42.74
CA LYS A 142 34.91 -8.69 42.58
C LYS A 142 35.91 -8.38 43.74
N PRO A 143 36.64 -7.24 43.77
CA PRO A 143 37.03 -6.20 42.84
C PRO A 143 38.53 -5.77 43.02
N ALA A 144 39.01 -4.87 42.16
CA ALA A 144 40.14 -4.00 42.55
C ALA A 144 40.05 -2.62 41.87
N LYS A 145 39.96 -1.63 42.71
CA LYS A 145 40.15 -0.19 42.48
C LYS A 145 41.62 0.15 42.37
N LYS A 146 41.96 1.21 41.61
CA LYS A 146 42.90 2.30 41.89
C LYS A 146 43.07 3.14 40.62
N LYS A 147 42.89 4.38 40.64
CA LYS A 147 43.27 5.69 41.21
C LYS A 147 43.72 6.57 40.06
N GLU A 148 43.00 7.64 39.80
CA GLU A 148 43.32 9.05 40.05
C GLU A 148 44.68 9.59 39.56
N HIS A 149 44.59 10.58 38.65
CA HIS A 149 45.15 11.92 38.73
C HIS A 149 44.50 12.72 37.59
N GLY A 150 43.83 13.76 37.63
CA GLY A 150 43.82 14.96 38.47
C GLY A 150 44.74 16.02 37.96
N VAL A 151 44.31 16.92 37.08
CA VAL A 151 44.77 18.34 37.08
C VAL A 151 43.70 19.25 36.50
N ARG A 152 43.36 20.22 37.29
CA ARG A 152 42.53 21.40 37.13
C ARG A 152 43.23 22.47 36.26
N GLN A 153 42.44 23.31 35.59
CA GLN A 153 42.40 24.78 35.64
C GLN A 153 41.52 25.27 34.50
N GLN A 154 40.41 25.85 34.79
CA GLN A 154 40.05 27.19 35.22
C GLN A 154 40.11 28.27 34.13
N LEU A 155 38.94 28.85 33.93
CA LEU A 155 38.57 30.26 33.88
C LEU A 155 38.44 30.97 32.53
N GLY A 156 37.34 31.64 32.43
CA GLY A 156 37.02 32.84 31.67
C GLY A 156 36.03 32.56 30.57
N GLY A 157 34.85 32.96 30.63
CA GLY A 157 34.15 34.15 31.06
C GLY A 157 33.85 35.04 29.88
N PHE A 158 32.57 35.32 29.67
CA PHE A 158 32.02 36.47 28.92
C PHE A 158 31.61 36.33 27.43
N SER A 159 30.37 36.44 27.27
CA SER A 159 29.51 37.42 26.56
C SER A 159 29.24 37.21 25.07
N ASP A 160 27.96 37.19 24.82
CA ASP A 160 27.18 37.77 23.70
C ASP A 160 27.98 38.39 22.56
N LYS A 161 27.63 37.92 21.34
CA LYS A 161 27.22 38.76 20.23
C LYS A 161 26.81 37.84 19.05
N LYS A 162 25.60 37.88 18.64
CA LYS A 162 24.98 38.33 17.41
C LYS A 162 25.90 38.37 16.18
N GLU A 163 25.33 37.78 15.11
CA GLU A 163 25.43 38.18 13.71
C GLU A 163 26.82 38.02 13.01
N ALA A 164 26.79 37.20 11.96
CA ALA A 164 27.10 37.77 10.64
C ALA A 164 26.86 36.70 9.57
N SER A 165 25.88 36.98 8.76
CA SER A 165 25.80 36.55 7.37
C SER A 165 27.01 37.05 6.61
N GLY A 166 27.86 36.16 6.11
CA GLY A 166 28.98 36.51 5.22
C GLY A 166 28.56 36.34 3.78
N GLY A 167 27.98 37.38 3.22
CA GLY A 167 27.89 37.57 1.77
C GLY A 167 29.19 38.14 1.27
N TYR A 168 29.82 37.48 0.31
CA TYR A 168 30.92 38.10 -0.46
C TYR A 168 30.35 39.00 -1.54
N THR A 169 30.54 40.32 -1.40
CA THR A 169 30.41 41.31 -2.45
C THR A 169 31.73 41.37 -3.22
N ILE A 170 31.69 41.13 -4.51
CA ILE A 170 32.76 41.51 -5.46
C ILE A 170 32.22 42.73 -6.18
N SER A 171 33.02 43.81 -6.09
CA SER A 171 32.79 45.12 -6.68
C SER A 171 32.70 45.05 -8.19
N GLU A 172 31.76 45.88 -8.68
CA GLU A 172 31.48 46.20 -10.07
C GLU A 172 32.72 46.78 -10.78
N ASP A 173 32.91 46.38 -12.03
CA ASP A 173 33.14 47.32 -13.10
C ASP A 173 32.77 46.72 -14.47
N ASN A 174 31.85 47.44 -15.11
CA ASN A 174 31.57 47.59 -16.55
C ASN A 174 30.78 46.52 -17.33
N ASP A 175 29.57 46.93 -17.60
CA ASP A 175 28.82 46.87 -18.88
C ASP A 175 28.56 45.52 -19.55
N SER A 176 27.34 45.06 -19.29
CA SER A 176 26.29 44.86 -20.31
C SER A 176 25.22 43.88 -19.83
N PHE A 177 24.00 44.32 -19.91
CA PHE A 177 22.71 43.63 -19.81
C PHE A 177 22.73 42.10 -19.72
N GLY A 178 22.43 41.57 -18.55
CA GLY A 178 22.05 40.20 -18.29
C GLY A 178 21.31 40.08 -16.99
N THR A 179 20.03 39.79 -17.07
CA THR A 179 19.14 39.49 -15.93
C THR A 179 19.65 38.35 -15.09
N GLN A 180 20.10 38.61 -13.87
CA GLN A 180 20.41 37.59 -12.87
C GLN A 180 19.14 36.97 -12.35
N ARG A 181 19.07 35.65 -12.47
CA ARG A 181 18.09 34.83 -11.72
C ARG A 181 18.86 34.15 -10.60
N THR A 182 18.53 34.47 -9.39
CA THR A 182 18.92 33.73 -8.19
C THR A 182 18.14 32.42 -8.13
N ILE A 183 18.85 31.32 -8.12
CA ILE A 183 18.30 29.99 -7.92
C ILE A 183 18.58 29.59 -6.45
N ASP A 184 17.52 29.35 -5.69
CA ASP A 184 17.61 28.87 -4.31
C ASP A 184 17.86 27.35 -4.32
N THR A 185 19.01 26.92 -3.85
CA THR A 185 19.45 25.52 -3.87
C THR A 185 19.14 24.75 -2.58
N ARG A 186 18.04 25.05 -1.92
CA ARG A 186 17.59 24.24 -0.78
C ARG A 186 16.48 23.29 -1.20
N GLY A 187 16.92 22.07 -1.50
CA GLY A 187 16.10 20.87 -1.36
C GLY A 187 15.00 20.67 -2.38
N SER A 188 15.39 20.31 -3.60
CA SER A 188 14.62 19.37 -4.42
C SER A 188 15.51 18.83 -5.53
N TYR A 189 15.63 17.53 -5.61
CA TYR A 189 16.25 16.85 -6.75
C TYR A 189 15.33 17.10 -7.96
N ILE A 190 15.78 17.92 -8.88
CA ILE A 190 15.11 18.08 -10.17
C ILE A 190 15.99 17.33 -11.17
N GLU A 191 15.42 16.35 -11.84
CA GLU A 191 16.04 15.72 -13.00
C GLU A 191 16.24 16.77 -14.09
N LEU A 192 17.47 17.26 -14.22
CA LEU A 192 17.85 18.32 -15.18
C LEU A 192 17.94 17.80 -16.63
N ASP A 193 17.95 16.50 -16.84
CA ASP A 193 18.29 15.92 -18.15
C ASP A 193 17.21 16.02 -19.22
N LYS A 194 15.94 16.14 -18.85
CA LYS A 194 14.84 16.29 -19.85
C LYS A 194 14.66 17.71 -20.39
N TYR A 195 15.24 18.72 -19.74
CA TYR A 195 15.10 20.12 -20.18
C TYR A 195 16.22 20.61 -21.10
N ASN A 196 17.39 19.99 -21.11
CA ASN A 196 18.54 20.42 -21.90
C ASN A 196 18.40 20.14 -23.39
N GLU A 197 17.83 19.01 -23.82
CA GLU A 197 17.72 18.70 -25.26
C GLU A 197 16.82 19.64 -26.07
N LYS A 198 15.77 20.20 -25.46
CA LYS A 198 14.88 21.18 -26.14
C LYS A 198 15.51 22.57 -26.26
N TYR A 199 16.37 22.97 -25.33
CA TYR A 199 17.01 24.29 -25.36
C TYR A 199 18.25 24.34 -26.26
N ASP A 200 19.02 23.27 -26.36
CA ASP A 200 20.15 23.20 -27.28
C ASP A 200 19.74 23.15 -28.75
N ASN A 201 18.62 22.51 -29.06
CA ASN A 201 18.06 22.57 -30.42
C ASN A 201 17.50 23.95 -30.80
N LEU A 202 17.07 24.77 -29.84
CA LEU A 202 16.62 26.15 -30.04
C LEU A 202 17.81 27.13 -30.13
N ALA A 203 18.89 26.90 -29.42
CA ALA A 203 20.09 27.72 -29.48
C ALA A 203 20.85 27.55 -30.81
N ASN A 204 21.00 26.30 -31.26
CA ASN A 204 21.67 25.99 -32.53
C ASN A 204 20.88 26.45 -33.75
N SER A 205 19.52 26.48 -33.69
CA SER A 205 18.70 26.99 -34.77
C SER A 205 18.75 28.54 -34.92
N LYS A 206 19.10 29.27 -33.85
CA LYS A 206 19.24 30.74 -33.89
C LYS A 206 20.63 31.20 -34.37
N GLN A 207 21.69 30.44 -34.12
CA GLN A 207 23.05 30.83 -34.58
C GLN A 207 23.23 30.64 -36.09
N ASN A 208 22.59 29.66 -36.72
CA ASN A 208 22.66 29.46 -38.14
C ASN A 208 21.83 30.45 -38.98
N LYS A 209 20.83 31.12 -38.38
CA LYS A 209 20.00 32.15 -39.06
C LYS A 209 20.63 33.54 -38.99
N SER A 210 21.56 33.81 -38.10
CA SER A 210 22.14 35.15 -37.95
C SER A 210 23.30 35.37 -38.86
N LYS A 211 24.02 34.34 -39.35
CA LYS A 211 25.15 34.47 -40.28
C LYS A 211 24.76 34.70 -41.72
N ASP A 212 23.64 34.16 -42.16
CA ASP A 212 23.15 34.34 -43.54
C ASP A 212 22.43 35.67 -43.79
N ASN A 213 21.95 36.34 -42.74
CA ASN A 213 21.29 37.62 -42.89
C ASN A 213 22.24 38.82 -42.95
N PHE A 214 23.47 38.71 -42.46
CA PHE A 214 24.40 39.84 -42.48
C PHE A 214 25.03 40.06 -43.88
N THR A 215 25.29 38.99 -44.63
CA THR A 215 25.82 39.07 -45.99
C THR A 215 24.78 39.48 -47.03
N LYS A 216 23.47 39.30 -46.79
CA LYS A 216 22.41 39.75 -47.71
C LYS A 216 22.02 41.19 -47.52
N LYS A 217 22.23 41.84 -46.35
CA LYS A 217 21.91 43.25 -46.13
C LYS A 217 22.95 44.22 -46.75
N GLN A 218 24.19 43.81 -46.87
CA GLN A 218 25.21 44.69 -47.53
C GLN A 218 25.10 44.74 -49.07
N LYS A 219 24.50 43.73 -49.72
CA LYS A 219 24.29 43.71 -51.16
C LYS A 219 23.04 44.49 -51.60
N LEU A 220 22.09 44.78 -50.71
CA LEU A 220 20.85 45.51 -51.02
C LEU A 220 21.00 47.04 -50.96
N THR A 221 21.98 47.55 -50.22
CA THR A 221 22.17 49.01 -50.09
C THR A 221 22.93 49.63 -51.29
N GLN A 222 23.65 48.84 -52.08
CA GLN A 222 24.31 49.34 -53.28
C GLN A 222 23.41 49.28 -54.57
N LYS A 223 22.30 48.57 -54.54
CA LYS A 223 21.40 48.47 -55.68
C LYS A 223 20.20 49.45 -55.69
N SER A 224 20.03 50.15 -54.57
CA SER A 224 18.88 51.05 -54.40
C SER A 224 19.13 52.49 -54.91
N GLN A 225 20.37 52.84 -55.24
CA GLN A 225 20.65 54.18 -55.75
C GLN A 225 20.71 54.31 -57.29
N GLN A 226 20.59 53.15 -57.98
CA GLN A 226 20.59 53.20 -59.50
C GLN A 226 19.23 52.93 -60.16
N ARG A 227 18.11 52.86 -59.42
CA ARG A 227 16.80 52.57 -60.01
C ARG A 227 15.78 53.72 -59.75
N LYS A 228 16.23 54.97 -59.86
CA LYS A 228 15.29 56.09 -60.00
C LYS A 228 15.41 56.73 -61.35
N LYS A 229 15.11 55.96 -62.39
CA LYS A 229 14.74 56.44 -63.73
C LYS A 229 14.50 55.23 -64.69
N GLN A 230 13.32 54.65 -64.63
CA GLN A 230 12.75 54.06 -65.86
C GLN A 230 11.25 53.87 -65.66
N GLN A 231 10.55 54.30 -66.61
CA GLN A 231 9.12 54.44 -66.82
C GLN A 231 8.30 53.15 -66.61
N PHE A 232 7.07 53.40 -66.14
CA PHE A 232 5.98 52.43 -66.14
C PHE A 232 5.73 51.91 -67.62
N SER A 233 6.01 50.66 -67.84
CA SER A 233 5.43 49.87 -68.93
C SER A 233 4.61 48.73 -68.34
N HIS A 234 3.32 48.71 -68.59
CA HIS A 234 2.39 47.61 -68.30
C HIS A 234 2.93 46.32 -68.94
N LYS A 235 3.61 45.47 -68.12
CA LYS A 235 3.84 44.09 -68.49
C LYS A 235 2.54 43.33 -68.33
N LYS A 236 1.99 42.82 -69.44
CA LYS A 236 0.87 41.86 -69.44
C LYS A 236 1.32 40.66 -68.54
N GLU A 237 0.51 40.36 -67.50
CA GLU A 237 0.65 39.15 -66.69
C GLU A 237 0.76 37.92 -67.59
N THR A 238 1.73 37.09 -67.34
CA THR A 238 1.88 35.82 -68.05
C THR A 238 0.77 34.87 -67.65
N GLU A 239 0.34 33.97 -68.51
CA GLU A 239 -0.71 32.98 -68.24
C GLU A 239 -0.38 32.12 -67.00
N SER A 240 0.89 31.84 -66.72
CA SER A 240 1.37 31.11 -65.55
C SER A 240 1.18 31.90 -64.22
N GLU A 241 1.31 33.24 -64.29
CA GLU A 241 1.05 34.12 -63.13
C GLU A 241 -0.45 34.24 -62.85
N LYS A 242 -1.29 34.29 -63.88
CA LYS A 242 -2.74 34.23 -63.81
C LYS A 242 -3.27 32.91 -63.23
N LEU A 243 -2.73 31.78 -63.69
CA LEU A 243 -3.03 30.47 -63.12
C LEU A 243 -2.65 30.36 -61.68
N ARG A 244 -1.46 30.79 -61.28
CA ARG A 244 -0.98 30.79 -59.92
C ARG A 244 -1.80 31.71 -58.98
N ARG A 245 -2.31 32.79 -59.50
CA ARG A 245 -3.22 33.71 -58.79
C ARG A 245 -4.59 33.09 -58.63
N LEU A 246 -5.12 32.44 -59.64
CA LEU A 246 -6.37 31.68 -59.61
C LEU A 246 -6.28 30.47 -58.66
N GLU A 247 -5.15 29.75 -58.64
CA GLU A 247 -4.88 28.68 -57.67
C GLU A 247 -4.79 29.20 -56.23
N LEU A 248 -4.14 30.35 -56.03
CA LEU A 248 -4.09 31.04 -54.73
C LEU A 248 -5.46 31.57 -54.30
N GLU A 249 -6.30 32.07 -55.24
CA GLU A 249 -7.69 32.47 -54.92
C GLU A 249 -8.60 31.25 -54.69
N ARG A 250 -8.40 30.13 -55.41
CA ARG A 250 -9.10 28.88 -55.14
C ARG A 250 -8.69 28.29 -53.76
N ALA A 251 -7.41 28.32 -53.45
CA ALA A 251 -6.93 27.89 -52.12
C ALA A 251 -7.41 28.77 -50.98
N ARG A 252 -7.61 30.09 -51.22
CA ARG A 252 -8.27 31.03 -50.29
C ARG A 252 -9.77 30.81 -50.17
N LYS A 253 -10.44 30.31 -51.21
CA LYS A 253 -11.88 30.03 -51.22
C LYS A 253 -12.23 28.62 -50.71
N GLN A 254 -11.21 27.73 -50.48
CA GLN A 254 -11.45 26.52 -49.69
C GLN A 254 -11.74 26.95 -48.27
N GLN A 255 -12.97 26.78 -47.81
CA GLN A 255 -13.37 27.02 -46.44
C GLN A 255 -12.44 26.20 -45.50
N LEU A 256 -11.76 26.89 -44.62
CA LEU A 256 -10.88 26.23 -43.66
C LEU A 256 -11.80 25.40 -42.76
N LYS A 257 -11.61 24.07 -42.75
CA LYS A 257 -12.23 23.21 -41.75
C LYS A 257 -11.41 23.30 -40.48
N VAL A 258 -12.03 23.67 -39.38
CA VAL A 258 -11.41 23.81 -38.07
C VAL A 258 -12.17 22.94 -37.09
N MET A 259 -11.45 22.04 -36.42
CA MET A 259 -11.97 21.28 -35.29
C MET A 259 -11.84 22.11 -34.02
N ILE A 260 -12.92 22.23 -33.25
CA ILE A 260 -12.97 23.00 -32.01
C ILE A 260 -13.44 22.06 -30.90
N PRO A 261 -12.70 21.96 -29.78
CA PRO A 261 -13.11 21.20 -28.59
C PRO A 261 -14.25 21.96 -27.84
N ASP A 262 -14.80 21.34 -26.82
CA ASP A 262 -15.87 21.93 -25.98
C ASP A 262 -15.45 23.22 -25.31
N GLU A 263 -14.18 23.33 -24.92
CA GLU A 263 -13.56 24.54 -24.39
C GLU A 263 -12.24 24.80 -25.10
N ILE A 264 -12.01 26.05 -25.56
CA ILE A 264 -10.77 26.41 -26.27
C ILE A 264 -10.23 27.75 -25.78
N VAL A 265 -8.90 27.87 -25.64
CA VAL A 265 -8.24 29.13 -25.32
C VAL A 265 -8.22 30.03 -26.55
N VAL A 266 -8.52 31.34 -26.38
CA VAL A 266 -8.56 32.31 -27.47
C VAL A 266 -7.29 32.32 -28.32
N SER A 267 -6.11 32.14 -27.73
CA SER A 267 -4.85 32.07 -28.45
C SER A 267 -4.75 30.84 -29.34
N GLU A 268 -5.31 29.72 -28.91
CA GLU A 268 -5.33 28.46 -29.66
C GLU A 268 -6.36 28.52 -30.78
N LEU A 269 -7.56 29.06 -30.51
CA LEU A 269 -8.58 29.32 -31.52
C LEU A 269 -8.02 30.18 -32.66
N ALA A 270 -7.31 31.25 -32.32
CA ALA A 270 -6.67 32.13 -33.31
C ALA A 270 -5.61 31.36 -34.15
N SER A 271 -4.82 30.50 -33.52
CA SER A 271 -3.85 29.62 -34.20
C SER A 271 -4.52 28.64 -35.15
N ARG A 272 -5.60 27.99 -34.74
CA ARG A 272 -6.36 27.01 -35.53
C ARG A 272 -7.05 27.67 -36.71
N LEU A 273 -7.58 28.89 -36.51
CA LEU A 273 -8.17 29.72 -37.59
C LEU A 273 -7.13 30.39 -38.48
N LYS A 274 -5.84 30.36 -38.13
CA LYS A 274 -4.74 31.05 -38.82
C LYS A 274 -4.93 32.57 -38.93
N VAL A 275 -5.62 33.18 -37.93
CA VAL A 275 -5.82 34.61 -37.77
C VAL A 275 -5.05 35.13 -36.54
N THR A 276 -5.04 36.46 -36.34
CA THR A 276 -4.40 37.02 -35.15
C THR A 276 -5.37 36.97 -33.94
N ALA A 277 -4.83 36.74 -32.74
CA ALA A 277 -5.64 36.71 -31.53
C ALA A 277 -6.45 37.99 -31.33
N THR A 278 -5.91 39.13 -31.78
CA THR A 278 -6.58 40.42 -31.73
C THR A 278 -7.83 40.48 -32.63
N GLU A 279 -7.86 39.78 -33.77
CA GLU A 279 -9.03 39.67 -34.62
C GLU A 279 -10.13 38.83 -33.98
N VAL A 280 -9.74 37.70 -33.36
CA VAL A 280 -10.65 36.84 -32.60
C VAL A 280 -11.28 37.60 -31.43
N ILE A 281 -10.47 38.29 -30.62
CA ILE A 281 -10.94 39.11 -29.50
C ILE A 281 -11.90 40.19 -29.96
N LYS A 282 -11.59 40.87 -31.10
CA LYS A 282 -12.47 41.93 -31.67
C LYS A 282 -13.83 41.36 -32.08
N LYS A 283 -13.88 40.10 -32.57
CA LYS A 283 -15.13 39.43 -32.91
C LYS A 283 -15.90 39.00 -31.65
N LEU A 284 -15.20 38.43 -30.65
CA LEU A 284 -15.79 38.11 -29.34
C LEU A 284 -16.39 39.34 -28.67
N MET A 285 -15.72 40.52 -28.72
CA MET A 285 -16.27 41.75 -28.22
C MET A 285 -17.51 42.22 -29.03
N GLY A 286 -17.55 41.93 -30.34
CA GLY A 286 -18.74 42.19 -31.18
C GLY A 286 -19.96 41.36 -30.80
N LEU A 287 -19.73 40.15 -30.28
CA LEU A 287 -20.73 39.23 -29.73
C LEU A 287 -21.06 39.50 -28.24
N GLY A 288 -20.40 40.46 -27.62
CA GLY A 288 -20.66 40.86 -26.22
C GLY A 288 -19.82 40.05 -25.20
N VAL A 289 -18.93 39.22 -25.65
CA VAL A 289 -18.02 38.41 -24.78
C VAL A 289 -16.69 39.14 -24.66
N MET A 290 -16.32 39.52 -23.42
CA MET A 290 -15.02 40.13 -23.14
C MET A 290 -14.05 39.01 -22.75
N ALA A 291 -13.18 38.60 -23.67
CA ALA A 291 -12.20 37.56 -23.40
C ALA A 291 -10.76 38.04 -23.63
N SER A 292 -9.85 37.68 -22.76
CA SER A 292 -8.40 37.90 -22.87
C SER A 292 -7.74 36.81 -23.73
N ILE A 293 -6.45 36.99 -24.08
CA ILE A 293 -5.72 36.04 -24.95
C ILE A 293 -5.63 34.59 -24.35
N ASN A 294 -5.58 34.53 -23.02
CA ASN A 294 -5.41 33.27 -22.28
C ASN A 294 -6.71 32.74 -21.67
N GLU A 295 -7.83 33.39 -21.99
CA GLU A 295 -9.12 32.99 -21.47
C GLU A 295 -9.73 31.88 -22.31
N VAL A 296 -10.49 31.01 -21.66
CA VAL A 296 -11.17 29.88 -22.27
C VAL A 296 -12.55 30.32 -22.76
N VAL A 297 -12.90 29.89 -23.95
CA VAL A 297 -14.19 30.18 -24.59
C VAL A 297 -14.87 28.88 -24.90
N ASP A 298 -16.16 28.78 -24.66
CA ASP A 298 -17.02 27.64 -24.97
C ASP A 298 -17.18 27.42 -26.48
N PHE A 299 -17.50 26.16 -26.83
CA PHE A 299 -17.64 25.73 -28.21
C PHE A 299 -18.59 26.61 -29.02
N ASP A 300 -19.76 26.94 -28.46
CA ASP A 300 -20.80 27.71 -29.21
C ASP A 300 -20.31 29.10 -29.56
N THR A 301 -19.65 29.78 -28.63
CA THR A 301 -19.07 31.10 -28.87
C THR A 301 -17.88 31.03 -29.84
N ALA A 302 -17.03 30.01 -29.69
CA ALA A 302 -15.91 29.81 -30.60
C ALA A 302 -16.34 29.43 -32.00
N ALA A 303 -17.42 28.65 -32.15
CA ALA A 303 -18.00 28.26 -33.43
C ALA A 303 -18.60 29.49 -34.17
N LEU A 304 -19.36 30.35 -33.47
CA LEU A 304 -19.90 31.59 -34.04
C LEU A 304 -18.79 32.51 -34.57
N VAL A 305 -17.71 32.68 -33.81
CA VAL A 305 -16.55 33.47 -34.24
C VAL A 305 -15.86 32.85 -35.46
N ALA A 306 -15.72 31.53 -35.47
CA ALA A 306 -15.07 30.80 -36.58
C ALA A 306 -15.93 30.87 -37.88
N GLU A 307 -17.24 30.76 -37.75
CA GLU A 307 -18.17 30.94 -38.89
C GLU A 307 -18.15 32.36 -39.43
N GLU A 308 -18.11 33.36 -38.58
CA GLU A 308 -17.99 34.79 -38.98
C GLU A 308 -16.66 35.05 -39.71
N LEU A 309 -15.61 34.30 -39.37
CA LEU A 309 -14.31 34.36 -40.05
C LEU A 309 -14.25 33.49 -41.31
N GLY A 310 -15.35 32.76 -41.64
CA GLY A 310 -15.51 31.98 -42.87
C GLY A 310 -14.90 30.58 -42.79
N ALA A 311 -14.65 30.07 -41.62
CA ALA A 311 -14.23 28.68 -41.40
C ALA A 311 -15.47 27.78 -41.23
N LYS A 312 -15.37 26.51 -41.65
CA LYS A 312 -16.36 25.51 -41.32
C LYS A 312 -15.93 24.82 -40.04
N VAL A 313 -16.80 24.85 -39.04
CA VAL A 313 -16.53 24.25 -37.72
C VAL A 313 -17.02 22.81 -37.69
N GLU A 314 -16.19 21.93 -37.18
CA GLU A 314 -16.53 20.55 -36.80
C GLU A 314 -16.16 20.41 -35.35
N LYS A 315 -17.05 19.83 -34.52
CA LYS A 315 -16.77 19.57 -33.11
C LYS A 315 -15.64 18.52 -33.02
N GLU A 316 -14.59 18.86 -32.26
CA GLU A 316 -13.51 17.92 -31.96
C GLU A 316 -14.01 17.02 -30.84
N VAL A 317 -14.30 15.77 -31.18
CA VAL A 317 -14.57 14.75 -30.16
C VAL A 317 -13.24 14.38 -29.54
N HIS A 318 -13.00 14.82 -28.30
CA HIS A 318 -11.89 14.36 -27.52
C HIS A 318 -12.14 12.89 -27.13
N VAL A 319 -11.76 11.98 -28.00
CA VAL A 319 -11.70 10.57 -27.65
C VAL A 319 -10.55 10.41 -26.67
N THR A 320 -10.87 10.14 -25.43
CA THR A 320 -9.87 9.91 -24.38
C THR A 320 -8.99 8.71 -24.75
N ILE A 321 -7.79 8.62 -24.17
CA ILE A 321 -6.92 7.46 -24.39
C ILE A 321 -7.63 6.18 -23.93
N GLU A 322 -8.48 6.30 -22.92
CA GLU A 322 -9.32 5.20 -22.42
C GLU A 322 -10.31 4.69 -23.45
N GLU A 323 -11.10 5.58 -24.07
CA GLU A 323 -12.07 5.22 -25.10
C GLU A 323 -11.43 4.64 -26.35
N ARG A 324 -10.18 4.97 -26.62
CA ARG A 324 -9.41 4.40 -27.75
C ARG A 324 -8.86 3.02 -27.46
N LEU A 325 -8.59 2.68 -26.21
CA LEU A 325 -7.98 1.43 -25.78
C LEU A 325 -9.01 0.41 -25.31
N ILE A 326 -10.08 0.88 -24.70
CA ILE A 326 -11.10 0.03 -24.08
C ILE A 326 -12.34 0.10 -24.96
N GLU A 327 -12.64 -1.00 -25.62
CA GLU A 327 -13.89 -1.15 -26.35
C GLU A 327 -15.05 -1.18 -25.37
N THR A 328 -15.86 -0.13 -25.35
CA THR A 328 -17.05 0.00 -24.49
C THR A 328 -18.32 -0.39 -25.22
N ASP A 329 -18.25 -0.71 -26.50
CA ASP A 329 -19.42 -1.07 -27.28
C ASP A 329 -20.11 -2.32 -26.73
N GLU A 330 -21.45 -2.28 -26.71
CA GLU A 330 -22.28 -3.41 -26.32
C GLU A 330 -22.08 -4.56 -27.32
N ASP A 331 -21.94 -5.77 -26.77
CA ASP A 331 -21.73 -6.96 -27.61
C ASP A 331 -23.01 -7.32 -28.38
N PRO A 332 -22.93 -7.67 -29.69
CA PRO A 332 -24.08 -8.14 -30.44
C PRO A 332 -24.67 -9.42 -29.80
N GLU A 333 -25.97 -9.53 -29.72
CA GLU A 333 -26.65 -10.71 -29.15
C GLU A 333 -26.24 -12.04 -29.78
N GLU A 334 -25.85 -12.00 -31.04
CA GLU A 334 -25.41 -13.16 -31.81
C GLU A 334 -24.07 -13.74 -31.34
N SER A 335 -23.21 -12.92 -30.69
CA SER A 335 -21.90 -13.33 -30.20
C SER A 335 -21.90 -13.77 -28.73
N LEU A 336 -23.04 -13.62 -28.06
CA LEU A 336 -23.17 -13.95 -26.66
C LEU A 336 -23.34 -15.47 -26.47
N GLN A 337 -22.52 -16.07 -25.61
CA GLN A 337 -22.58 -17.48 -25.21
C GLN A 337 -22.89 -17.57 -23.71
N GLU A 338 -23.51 -18.68 -23.31
CA GLU A 338 -23.75 -18.96 -21.89
C GLU A 338 -22.41 -19.08 -21.15
N ARG A 339 -22.32 -18.40 -19.97
CA ARG A 339 -21.16 -18.49 -19.09
C ARG A 339 -21.50 -19.15 -17.77
N CYS A 340 -20.50 -19.72 -17.16
CA CYS A 340 -20.63 -20.31 -15.82
C CYS A 340 -21.02 -19.25 -14.78
N PRO A 341 -21.88 -19.59 -13.80
CA PRO A 341 -22.18 -18.69 -12.70
C PRO A 341 -20.97 -18.47 -11.81
N VAL A 342 -20.82 -17.24 -11.31
CA VAL A 342 -19.86 -16.87 -10.28
C VAL A 342 -20.60 -16.65 -8.97
N VAL A 343 -20.23 -17.39 -7.95
CA VAL A 343 -20.95 -17.49 -6.69
C VAL A 343 -20.06 -17.04 -5.54
N VAL A 344 -20.53 -16.11 -4.70
CA VAL A 344 -19.84 -15.74 -3.46
C VAL A 344 -20.48 -16.45 -2.27
N VAL A 345 -19.64 -16.88 -1.32
CA VAL A 345 -20.10 -17.48 -0.07
C VAL A 345 -19.86 -16.50 1.07
N MET A 346 -20.96 -16.14 1.78
CA MET A 346 -20.97 -15.14 2.83
C MET A 346 -21.67 -15.66 4.09
N GLY A 347 -21.51 -14.96 5.20
CA GLY A 347 -22.15 -15.26 6.47
C GLY A 347 -21.21 -15.07 7.66
N HIS A 348 -21.70 -15.37 8.85
CA HIS A 348 -20.98 -15.19 10.10
C HIS A 348 -19.76 -16.12 10.22
N VAL A 349 -18.81 -15.77 11.10
CA VAL A 349 -17.71 -16.64 11.51
C VAL A 349 -18.32 -17.92 12.12
N ASP A 350 -17.68 -19.07 11.98
CA ASP A 350 -18.09 -20.38 12.52
C ASP A 350 -19.44 -20.94 12.03
N HIS A 351 -20.14 -20.28 11.10
CA HIS A 351 -21.32 -20.86 10.45
C HIS A 351 -20.98 -21.95 9.43
N GLY A 352 -19.69 -22.17 9.16
CA GLY A 352 -19.19 -23.27 8.34
C GLY A 352 -19.12 -22.98 6.84
N LYS A 353 -18.89 -21.73 6.44
CA LYS A 353 -18.68 -21.31 5.03
C LYS A 353 -17.61 -22.16 4.35
N THR A 354 -16.39 -22.09 4.88
CA THR A 354 -15.23 -22.80 4.34
C THR A 354 -15.40 -24.31 4.44
N SER A 355 -16.10 -24.82 5.48
CA SER A 355 -16.39 -26.25 5.60
C SER A 355 -17.35 -26.76 4.52
N ILE A 356 -18.39 -25.97 4.12
CA ILE A 356 -19.24 -26.28 2.97
C ILE A 356 -18.40 -26.32 1.69
N LEU A 357 -17.56 -25.32 1.49
CA LEU A 357 -16.69 -25.21 0.32
C LEU A 357 -15.64 -26.32 0.26
N ASP A 358 -15.06 -26.68 1.39
CA ASP A 358 -14.15 -27.84 1.50
C ASP A 358 -14.85 -29.13 1.11
N ARG A 359 -16.11 -29.29 1.50
CA ARG A 359 -16.92 -30.46 1.13
C ARG A 359 -17.18 -30.48 -0.38
N ILE A 360 -17.54 -29.36 -0.99
CA ILE A 360 -17.77 -29.22 -2.44
C ILE A 360 -16.48 -29.54 -3.23
N ARG A 361 -15.33 -29.06 -2.74
CA ARG A 361 -14.01 -29.28 -3.38
C ARG A 361 -13.40 -30.65 -3.09
N ASN A 362 -13.87 -31.38 -2.10
CA ASN A 362 -13.19 -32.52 -1.48
C ASN A 362 -11.76 -32.16 -1.02
N ALA A 363 -11.61 -31.01 -0.35
CA ALA A 363 -10.37 -30.48 0.18
C ALA A 363 -10.48 -30.25 1.70
N HIS A 364 -9.36 -29.92 2.35
CA HIS A 364 -9.27 -29.62 3.78
C HIS A 364 -8.48 -28.32 3.98
N VAL A 365 -9.02 -27.21 3.52
CA VAL A 365 -8.35 -25.90 3.60
C VAL A 365 -8.45 -25.35 5.02
N THR A 366 -9.57 -25.58 5.69
CA THR A 366 -9.80 -25.19 7.10
C THR A 366 -8.71 -25.68 8.05
N ASP A 367 -8.14 -26.88 7.82
CA ASP A 367 -7.09 -27.45 8.67
C ASP A 367 -5.71 -26.77 8.46
N THR A 368 -5.54 -26.06 7.36
CA THR A 368 -4.27 -25.42 6.97
C THR A 368 -4.22 -23.93 7.27
N GLU A 369 -5.38 -23.27 7.45
CA GLU A 369 -5.49 -21.85 7.75
C GLU A 369 -5.16 -21.53 9.21
N ALA A 370 -4.49 -20.41 9.43
CA ALA A 370 -4.13 -19.94 10.77
C ALA A 370 -5.40 -19.59 11.57
N GLY A 371 -5.56 -20.21 12.75
CA GLY A 371 -6.75 -20.02 13.58
C GLY A 371 -8.01 -20.73 13.07
N GLY A 372 -7.93 -21.52 11.98
CA GLY A 372 -9.09 -22.18 11.38
C GLY A 372 -10.11 -21.24 10.76
N ILE A 373 -9.70 -20.01 10.45
CA ILE A 373 -10.56 -18.97 9.85
C ILE A 373 -10.00 -18.53 8.50
N THR A 374 -10.89 -18.35 7.52
CA THR A 374 -10.52 -17.79 6.21
C THR A 374 -10.23 -16.31 6.33
N GLN A 375 -9.04 -15.90 5.88
CA GLN A 375 -8.56 -14.52 5.94
C GLN A 375 -8.24 -13.92 4.54
N HIS A 376 -8.31 -14.74 3.48
CA HIS A 376 -8.09 -14.36 2.09
C HIS A 376 -9.30 -14.66 1.23
N ILE A 377 -9.42 -14.01 0.08
CA ILE A 377 -10.46 -14.36 -0.90
C ILE A 377 -9.96 -15.53 -1.73
N GLY A 378 -10.54 -16.71 -1.53
CA GLY A 378 -10.29 -17.87 -2.37
C GLY A 378 -11.17 -17.86 -3.63
N ALA A 379 -10.58 -18.08 -4.81
CA ALA A 379 -11.33 -18.22 -6.07
C ALA A 379 -11.00 -19.57 -6.73
N TYR A 380 -12.02 -20.36 -7.00
CA TYR A 380 -11.82 -21.69 -7.60
C TYR A 380 -13.04 -22.16 -8.40
N GLN A 381 -12.82 -23.14 -9.26
CA GLN A 381 -13.86 -23.68 -10.15
C GLN A 381 -14.13 -25.15 -9.85
N VAL A 382 -15.43 -25.46 -9.69
CA VAL A 382 -15.93 -26.82 -9.49
C VAL A 382 -16.75 -27.24 -10.71
N GLU A 383 -16.67 -28.50 -11.05
CA GLU A 383 -17.49 -29.11 -12.11
C GLU A 383 -18.55 -30.03 -11.47
N TYR A 384 -19.81 -29.73 -11.74
CA TYR A 384 -20.95 -30.49 -11.28
C TYR A 384 -21.85 -30.80 -12.47
N GLU A 385 -22.19 -32.07 -12.69
CA GLU A 385 -22.97 -32.57 -13.86
C GLU A 385 -22.51 -32.06 -15.23
N GLY A 386 -21.20 -31.84 -15.41
CA GLY A 386 -20.63 -31.32 -16.66
C GLY A 386 -20.77 -29.79 -16.83
N LYS A 387 -21.45 -29.09 -15.93
CA LYS A 387 -21.49 -27.63 -15.85
C LYS A 387 -20.45 -27.15 -14.81
N LYS A 388 -19.84 -26.00 -15.07
CA LYS A 388 -18.86 -25.42 -14.16
C LYS A 388 -19.50 -24.34 -13.30
N ILE A 389 -19.07 -24.25 -12.06
CA ILE A 389 -19.48 -23.21 -11.11
C ILE A 389 -18.19 -22.60 -10.52
N THR A 390 -18.08 -21.30 -10.52
CA THR A 390 -16.94 -20.58 -9.91
C THR A 390 -17.34 -20.04 -8.55
N PHE A 391 -16.61 -20.43 -7.52
CA PHE A 391 -16.85 -19.99 -6.15
C PHE A 391 -15.81 -18.97 -5.72
N LEU A 392 -16.28 -17.94 -4.99
CA LEU A 392 -15.47 -17.00 -4.25
C LEU A 392 -15.73 -17.19 -2.75
N ASP A 393 -14.73 -17.63 -2.01
CA ASP A 393 -14.78 -17.71 -0.56
C ASP A 393 -14.40 -16.37 0.07
N THR A 394 -15.21 -15.86 0.99
CA THR A 394 -14.95 -14.58 1.65
C THR A 394 -14.82 -14.74 3.16
N PRO A 395 -13.88 -13.98 3.80
CA PRO A 395 -13.76 -13.99 5.26
C PRO A 395 -15.03 -13.52 5.95
N GLY A 396 -15.40 -14.19 7.06
CA GLY A 396 -16.60 -13.85 7.84
C GLY A 396 -16.42 -12.70 8.82
N HIS A 397 -15.19 -12.43 9.24
CA HIS A 397 -14.90 -11.46 10.29
C HIS A 397 -15.18 -10.00 9.86
N GLU A 398 -15.64 -9.17 10.80
CA GLU A 398 -15.99 -7.75 10.60
C GLU A 398 -14.84 -6.94 9.96
N ALA A 399 -13.61 -7.20 10.35
CA ALA A 399 -12.43 -6.57 9.77
C ALA A 399 -12.37 -6.63 8.23
N PHE A 400 -13.00 -7.63 7.61
CA PHE A 400 -12.95 -7.88 6.17
C PHE A 400 -14.20 -7.42 5.40
N THR A 401 -14.90 -6.38 5.89
CA THR A 401 -16.08 -5.80 5.24
C THR A 401 -15.83 -5.43 3.76
N ALA A 402 -14.69 -4.81 3.46
CA ALA A 402 -14.33 -4.44 2.09
C ALA A 402 -14.19 -5.67 1.16
N MET A 403 -13.69 -6.81 1.68
CA MET A 403 -13.59 -8.05 0.91
C MET A 403 -14.96 -8.65 0.61
N ARG A 404 -15.93 -8.61 1.56
CA ARG A 404 -17.30 -9.05 1.33
C ARG A 404 -18.01 -8.20 0.29
N ALA A 405 -17.92 -6.88 0.39
CA ALA A 405 -18.48 -5.95 -0.59
C ALA A 405 -17.91 -6.21 -2.00
N ARG A 406 -16.58 -6.40 -2.10
CA ARG A 406 -15.91 -6.76 -3.36
C ARG A 406 -16.40 -8.08 -3.90
N GLY A 407 -16.51 -9.11 -3.05
CA GLY A 407 -17.05 -10.41 -3.43
C GLY A 407 -18.45 -10.30 -4.01
N ALA A 408 -19.34 -9.53 -3.37
CA ALA A 408 -20.71 -9.31 -3.87
C ALA A 408 -20.73 -8.62 -5.23
N ASN A 409 -19.96 -7.54 -5.42
CA ASN A 409 -19.97 -6.74 -6.65
C ASN A 409 -19.47 -7.49 -7.89
N VAL A 410 -18.71 -8.57 -7.71
CA VAL A 410 -18.04 -9.30 -8.79
C VAL A 410 -18.81 -10.55 -9.20
N THR A 411 -19.82 -10.95 -8.41
CA THR A 411 -20.54 -12.23 -8.52
C THR A 411 -21.99 -12.10 -9.01
N ASP A 412 -22.55 -13.21 -9.45
CA ASP A 412 -23.92 -13.30 -9.94
C ASP A 412 -24.92 -13.77 -8.87
N ILE A 413 -24.44 -14.63 -7.97
CA ILE A 413 -25.23 -15.29 -6.92
C ILE A 413 -24.47 -15.21 -5.60
N ALA A 414 -25.16 -14.94 -4.50
CA ALA A 414 -24.62 -14.98 -3.16
C ALA A 414 -25.22 -16.13 -2.35
N ILE A 415 -24.38 -17.00 -1.81
CA ILE A 415 -24.81 -18.02 -0.85
C ILE A 415 -24.63 -17.46 0.56
N LEU A 416 -25.73 -17.29 1.25
CA LEU A 416 -25.74 -16.86 2.64
C LEU A 416 -25.75 -18.08 3.55
N VAL A 417 -24.64 -18.35 4.23
CA VAL A 417 -24.53 -19.48 5.15
C VAL A 417 -24.97 -19.06 6.55
N VAL A 418 -26.00 -19.72 7.08
CA VAL A 418 -26.54 -19.50 8.42
C VAL A 418 -26.51 -20.82 9.17
N ALA A 419 -26.00 -20.83 10.39
CA ALA A 419 -26.01 -22.02 11.22
C ALA A 419 -27.42 -22.19 11.88
N ALA A 420 -27.98 -23.39 11.80
CA ALA A 420 -29.33 -23.69 12.30
C ALA A 420 -29.44 -23.59 13.82
N ASP A 421 -28.35 -23.77 14.56
CA ASP A 421 -28.26 -23.65 16.02
C ASP A 421 -28.14 -22.19 16.50
N ASP A 422 -27.38 -21.36 15.79
CA ASP A 422 -27.07 -19.97 16.19
C ASP A 422 -28.09 -18.95 15.64
N GLY A 423 -28.59 -19.16 14.41
CA GLY A 423 -29.49 -18.23 13.73
C GLY A 423 -28.78 -17.07 13.04
N ILE A 424 -29.46 -15.93 12.83
CA ILE A 424 -28.93 -14.76 12.16
C ILE A 424 -28.11 -13.94 13.15
N MET A 425 -26.84 -13.72 12.81
CA MET A 425 -25.85 -12.93 13.55
C MET A 425 -25.56 -11.58 12.86
N PRO A 426 -24.94 -10.57 13.52
CA PRO A 426 -24.71 -9.24 12.95
C PRO A 426 -23.96 -9.26 11.61
N GLN A 427 -22.95 -10.11 11.47
CA GLN A 427 -22.18 -10.25 10.21
C GLN A 427 -23.02 -10.92 9.09
N THR A 428 -24.03 -11.69 9.44
CA THR A 428 -25.01 -12.22 8.48
C THR A 428 -25.88 -11.08 7.93
N ILE A 429 -26.33 -10.17 8.79
CA ILE A 429 -27.11 -8.98 8.40
C ILE A 429 -26.27 -8.09 7.48
N GLU A 430 -24.98 -7.87 7.81
CA GLU A 430 -24.05 -7.15 6.96
C GLU A 430 -23.91 -7.81 5.57
N SER A 431 -23.79 -9.13 5.55
CA SER A 431 -23.69 -9.90 4.30
C SER A 431 -24.97 -9.77 3.44
N ILE A 432 -26.16 -9.77 4.06
CA ILE A 432 -27.43 -9.51 3.38
C ILE A 432 -27.45 -8.12 2.76
N ASN A 433 -26.99 -7.11 3.49
CA ASN A 433 -26.95 -5.74 3.01
C ASN A 433 -25.98 -5.58 1.82
N HIS A 434 -24.81 -6.21 1.86
CA HIS A 434 -23.87 -6.22 0.73
C HIS A 434 -24.47 -6.91 -0.50
N ALA A 435 -25.10 -8.06 -0.33
CA ALA A 435 -25.73 -8.78 -1.45
C ALA A 435 -26.89 -7.96 -2.06
N LYS A 436 -27.71 -7.31 -1.23
CA LYS A 436 -28.79 -6.42 -1.70
C LYS A 436 -28.25 -5.18 -2.40
N ALA A 437 -27.19 -4.55 -1.87
CA ALA A 437 -26.58 -3.38 -2.48
C ALA A 437 -25.96 -3.71 -3.85
N ALA A 438 -25.38 -4.90 -4.00
CA ALA A 438 -24.84 -5.39 -5.27
C ALA A 438 -25.92 -5.93 -6.24
N GLY A 439 -27.17 -6.08 -5.82
CA GLY A 439 -28.27 -6.60 -6.66
C GLY A 439 -28.13 -8.07 -7.06
N VAL A 440 -27.36 -8.86 -6.29
CA VAL A 440 -27.15 -10.29 -6.56
C VAL A 440 -28.27 -11.16 -5.98
N SER A 441 -28.59 -12.28 -6.67
CA SER A 441 -29.57 -13.24 -6.13
C SER A 441 -29.02 -13.95 -4.92
N ILE A 442 -29.82 -14.09 -3.86
CA ILE A 442 -29.44 -14.71 -2.59
C ILE A 442 -30.02 -16.11 -2.52
N ILE A 443 -29.17 -17.11 -2.24
CA ILE A 443 -29.55 -18.46 -1.85
C ILE A 443 -29.11 -18.65 -0.40
N VAL A 444 -29.94 -19.15 0.45
CA VAL A 444 -29.64 -19.38 1.87
C VAL A 444 -29.29 -20.84 2.09
N ALA A 445 -28.11 -21.12 2.63
CA ALA A 445 -27.70 -22.44 3.08
C ALA A 445 -27.79 -22.51 4.61
N ILE A 446 -28.80 -23.23 5.11
CA ILE A 446 -28.99 -23.44 6.56
C ILE A 446 -28.12 -24.62 6.99
N ASN A 447 -26.95 -24.32 7.55
CA ASN A 447 -25.92 -25.31 7.87
C ASN A 447 -26.03 -25.86 9.29
N LYS A 448 -25.24 -26.89 9.57
CA LYS A 448 -25.18 -27.62 10.85
C LYS A 448 -26.48 -28.37 11.20
N MET A 449 -27.19 -28.86 10.21
CA MET A 449 -28.39 -29.66 10.40
C MET A 449 -28.18 -31.00 11.17
N ASP A 450 -26.87 -31.37 11.33
CA ASP A 450 -26.47 -32.55 12.12
C ASP A 450 -26.42 -32.32 13.64
N LYS A 451 -26.59 -31.06 14.11
CA LYS A 451 -26.60 -30.77 15.55
C LYS A 451 -27.95 -30.99 16.22
N GLU A 452 -27.90 -31.44 17.48
CA GLU A 452 -29.08 -31.50 18.35
C GLU A 452 -29.49 -30.06 18.69
N GLY A 453 -30.70 -29.68 18.26
CA GLY A 453 -31.23 -28.31 18.44
C GLY A 453 -31.19 -27.45 17.17
N ALA A 454 -30.86 -28.02 16.02
CA ALA A 454 -30.99 -27.35 14.75
C ALA A 454 -32.45 -27.01 14.46
N ASP A 455 -32.76 -25.72 14.30
CA ASP A 455 -34.12 -25.21 14.05
C ASP A 455 -34.12 -24.36 12.77
N PRO A 456 -34.39 -24.97 11.59
CA PRO A 456 -34.45 -24.25 10.33
C PRO A 456 -35.63 -23.27 10.25
N ASP A 457 -36.75 -23.54 10.91
CA ASP A 457 -37.92 -22.68 10.84
C ASP A 457 -37.69 -21.37 11.59
N ARG A 458 -36.96 -21.40 12.69
CA ARG A 458 -36.47 -20.20 13.39
C ARG A 458 -35.60 -19.34 12.47
N VAL A 459 -34.68 -19.94 11.71
CA VAL A 459 -33.80 -19.21 10.76
C VAL A 459 -34.65 -18.57 9.66
N LYS A 460 -35.66 -19.30 9.08
CA LYS A 460 -36.56 -18.77 8.06
C LYS A 460 -37.38 -17.58 8.57
N GLN A 461 -37.84 -17.65 9.85
CA GLN A 461 -38.55 -16.54 10.48
C GLN A 461 -37.63 -15.29 10.61
N GLN A 462 -36.43 -15.47 11.10
CA GLN A 462 -35.45 -14.37 11.23
C GLN A 462 -35.06 -13.77 9.87
N LEU A 463 -34.98 -14.59 8.80
CA LEU A 463 -34.73 -14.09 7.42
C LEU A 463 -35.88 -13.17 6.98
N THR A 464 -37.12 -13.54 7.30
CA THR A 464 -38.30 -12.70 6.98
C THR A 464 -38.24 -11.34 7.68
N GLU A 465 -37.69 -11.27 8.92
CA GLU A 465 -37.47 -10.01 9.64
C GLU A 465 -36.44 -9.11 8.89
N GLN A 466 -35.50 -9.72 8.15
CA GLN A 466 -34.55 -9.02 7.31
C GLN A 466 -35.05 -8.79 5.87
N SER A 467 -36.38 -8.92 5.63
CA SER A 467 -37.01 -8.78 4.31
C SER A 467 -36.46 -9.76 3.26
N LEU A 468 -36.18 -10.99 3.67
CA LEU A 468 -35.84 -12.13 2.82
C LEU A 468 -36.90 -13.21 3.08
N VAL A 469 -37.92 -13.26 2.22
CA VAL A 469 -38.98 -14.27 2.33
C VAL A 469 -38.58 -15.50 1.55
N VAL A 470 -38.59 -16.65 2.20
CA VAL A 470 -38.27 -17.93 1.57
C VAL A 470 -39.37 -18.40 0.61
N GLU A 471 -38.99 -19.15 -0.42
CA GLU A 471 -39.90 -19.66 -1.44
C GLU A 471 -41.06 -20.46 -0.85
N GLU A 472 -40.80 -21.28 0.18
CA GLU A 472 -41.87 -22.05 0.91
C GLU A 472 -42.98 -21.16 1.50
N TRP A 473 -42.68 -19.89 1.79
CA TRP A 473 -43.63 -18.91 2.34
C TRP A 473 -44.08 -17.89 1.28
N GLY A 474 -43.81 -18.20 -0.03
CA GLY A 474 -44.24 -17.39 -1.17
C GLY A 474 -43.33 -16.23 -1.52
N GLY A 475 -42.08 -16.28 -1.13
CA GLY A 475 -41.01 -15.31 -1.52
C GLY A 475 -40.14 -15.82 -2.67
N ASP A 476 -39.04 -15.15 -2.87
CA ASP A 476 -38.12 -15.35 -4.00
C ASP A 476 -36.77 -15.95 -3.55
N VAL A 477 -36.59 -16.22 -2.26
CA VAL A 477 -35.33 -16.71 -1.71
C VAL A 477 -35.34 -18.21 -1.50
N ILE A 478 -34.45 -18.92 -2.15
CA ILE A 478 -34.31 -20.37 -1.97
C ILE A 478 -33.54 -20.64 -0.68
N ALA A 479 -34.06 -21.48 0.20
CA ALA A 479 -33.44 -21.88 1.45
C ALA A 479 -33.20 -23.39 1.47
N VAL A 480 -31.95 -23.82 1.50
CA VAL A 480 -31.57 -25.24 1.46
C VAL A 480 -30.97 -25.65 2.81
N PRO A 481 -31.54 -26.67 3.47
CA PRO A 481 -30.95 -27.23 4.68
C PRO A 481 -29.75 -28.10 4.32
N VAL A 482 -28.58 -27.78 4.89
CA VAL A 482 -27.32 -28.45 4.57
C VAL A 482 -26.53 -28.87 5.82
N SER A 483 -25.67 -29.85 5.67
CA SER A 483 -24.64 -30.19 6.67
C SER A 483 -23.30 -30.41 5.99
N ALA A 484 -22.39 -29.51 6.21
CA ALA A 484 -21.01 -29.63 5.70
C ALA A 484 -20.34 -30.92 6.22
N LYS A 485 -20.63 -31.35 7.45
CA LYS A 485 -20.06 -32.53 8.10
C LYS A 485 -20.52 -33.82 7.47
N THR A 486 -21.82 -33.99 7.26
CA THR A 486 -22.40 -35.22 6.71
C THR A 486 -22.45 -35.21 5.18
N GLY A 487 -22.46 -34.04 4.54
CA GLY A 487 -22.65 -33.85 3.11
C GLY A 487 -24.13 -33.77 2.69
N MET A 488 -25.05 -33.74 3.65
CA MET A 488 -26.47 -33.64 3.38
C MET A 488 -26.81 -32.29 2.71
N GLY A 489 -27.65 -32.30 1.68
CA GLY A 489 -28.17 -31.11 1.00
C GLY A 489 -27.14 -30.36 0.13
N ILE A 490 -25.91 -30.84 -0.01
CA ILE A 490 -24.85 -30.16 -0.82
C ILE A 490 -25.17 -30.26 -2.31
N ASP A 491 -25.59 -31.41 -2.79
CA ASP A 491 -25.97 -31.61 -4.19
C ASP A 491 -27.21 -30.76 -4.56
N GLU A 492 -28.19 -30.71 -3.68
CA GLU A 492 -29.36 -29.85 -3.83
C GLU A 492 -29.02 -28.36 -3.87
N LEU A 493 -28.01 -27.94 -3.07
CA LEU A 493 -27.50 -26.57 -3.11
C LEU A 493 -26.87 -26.26 -4.48
N LEU A 494 -26.09 -27.18 -5.05
CA LEU A 494 -25.44 -27.02 -6.37
C LEU A 494 -26.47 -27.00 -7.51
N GLU A 495 -27.52 -27.84 -7.44
CA GLU A 495 -28.65 -27.85 -8.38
C GLU A 495 -29.40 -26.50 -8.37
N ASN A 496 -29.68 -25.96 -7.18
CA ASN A 496 -30.36 -24.67 -7.04
C ASN A 496 -29.49 -23.50 -7.57
N ILE A 497 -28.17 -23.55 -7.39
CA ILE A 497 -27.28 -22.56 -7.99
C ILE A 497 -27.37 -22.59 -9.52
N LEU A 498 -27.34 -23.76 -10.12
CA LEU A 498 -27.45 -23.91 -11.58
C LEU A 498 -28.83 -23.47 -12.09
N LEU A 499 -29.91 -23.76 -11.35
CA LEU A 499 -31.25 -23.32 -11.67
C LEU A 499 -31.38 -21.80 -11.67
N VAL A 500 -30.86 -21.12 -10.63
CA VAL A 500 -30.86 -19.66 -10.56
C VAL A 500 -30.00 -19.04 -11.66
N ALA A 501 -28.87 -19.66 -12.00
CA ALA A 501 -28.03 -19.22 -13.11
C ALA A 501 -28.74 -19.32 -14.48
N GLU A 502 -29.51 -20.38 -14.70
CA GLU A 502 -30.29 -20.57 -15.93
C GLU A 502 -31.42 -19.54 -16.03
N VAL A 503 -32.14 -19.29 -14.94
CA VAL A 503 -33.17 -18.23 -14.88
C VAL A 503 -32.62 -16.84 -15.16
N LYS A 504 -31.36 -16.57 -14.75
CA LYS A 504 -30.68 -15.29 -15.03
C LYS A 504 -30.13 -15.15 -16.45
N GLU A 505 -30.11 -16.21 -17.22
CA GLU A 505 -29.55 -16.22 -18.58
C GLU A 505 -28.15 -15.57 -18.64
N LEU A 506 -27.19 -16.06 -17.84
CA LEU A 506 -25.85 -15.48 -17.75
C LEU A 506 -25.09 -15.66 -19.06
N LYS A 507 -24.83 -14.57 -19.80
CA LYS A 507 -24.20 -14.57 -21.11
C LYS A 507 -22.90 -13.74 -21.08
N ALA A 508 -21.92 -14.09 -21.92
CA ALA A 508 -20.69 -13.33 -22.18
C ALA A 508 -20.18 -13.60 -23.59
N ASN A 509 -19.39 -12.70 -24.16
CA ASN A 509 -18.78 -12.86 -25.46
C ASN A 509 -17.34 -13.40 -25.30
N PRO A 510 -17.04 -14.66 -25.64
CA PRO A 510 -15.70 -15.23 -25.49
C PRO A 510 -14.67 -14.69 -26.51
N ASP A 511 -15.13 -14.17 -27.68
CA ASP A 511 -14.25 -13.77 -28.78
C ASP A 511 -13.65 -12.37 -28.62
N ARG A 512 -14.08 -11.62 -27.60
CA ARG A 512 -13.59 -10.29 -27.26
C ARG A 512 -12.27 -10.33 -26.48
N LEU A 513 -11.57 -9.20 -26.41
CA LEU A 513 -10.46 -9.01 -25.48
C LEU A 513 -10.94 -9.12 -24.04
N ALA A 514 -10.16 -9.77 -23.20
CA ALA A 514 -10.57 -10.07 -21.83
C ALA A 514 -10.80 -8.81 -21.01
N ARG A 515 -11.92 -8.81 -20.30
CA ARG A 515 -12.26 -7.83 -19.26
C ARG A 515 -12.71 -8.57 -18.00
N GLY A 516 -12.36 -8.03 -16.84
CA GLY A 516 -12.78 -8.61 -15.56
C GLY A 516 -12.24 -7.84 -14.38
N THR A 517 -12.18 -8.49 -13.23
CA THR A 517 -11.82 -7.83 -11.97
C THR A 517 -10.67 -8.55 -11.28
N VAL A 518 -9.82 -7.78 -10.61
CA VAL A 518 -8.74 -8.28 -9.72
C VAL A 518 -9.39 -8.72 -8.41
N VAL A 519 -9.37 -10.02 -8.14
CA VAL A 519 -9.90 -10.57 -6.88
C VAL A 519 -8.94 -10.26 -5.75
N GLU A 520 -7.67 -10.59 -5.95
CA GLU A 520 -6.60 -10.42 -4.96
C GLU A 520 -5.25 -10.23 -5.62
N ALA A 521 -4.33 -9.54 -4.95
CA ALA A 521 -2.99 -9.32 -5.47
C ALA A 521 -1.94 -9.42 -4.36
N ARG A 522 -0.78 -10.01 -4.71
CA ARG A 522 0.33 -10.25 -3.78
C ARG A 522 1.68 -10.03 -4.44
N LEU A 523 2.71 -9.84 -3.61
CA LEU A 523 4.09 -9.71 -4.06
C LEU A 523 4.88 -10.97 -3.70
N ASP A 524 5.24 -11.77 -4.71
CA ASP A 524 6.09 -12.95 -4.53
C ASP A 524 7.56 -12.59 -4.80
N LYS A 525 8.48 -13.02 -3.92
CA LYS A 525 9.92 -12.73 -4.05
C LYS A 525 10.55 -13.29 -5.33
N GLY A 526 10.03 -14.41 -5.86
CA GLY A 526 10.57 -15.09 -7.04
C GLY A 526 9.87 -14.71 -8.33
N LYS A 527 8.54 -14.55 -8.28
CA LYS A 527 7.69 -14.31 -9.45
C LYS A 527 7.41 -12.81 -9.69
N GLY A 528 7.64 -11.96 -8.67
CA GLY A 528 7.25 -10.54 -8.66
C GLY A 528 5.78 -10.35 -8.33
N PRO A 529 5.12 -9.29 -8.87
CA PRO A 529 3.69 -9.09 -8.68
C PRO A 529 2.89 -10.25 -9.25
N VAL A 530 1.99 -10.79 -8.44
CA VAL A 530 1.08 -11.90 -8.76
C VAL A 530 -0.33 -11.41 -8.46
N ALA A 531 -1.25 -11.56 -9.41
CA ALA A 531 -2.65 -11.19 -9.23
C ALA A 531 -3.57 -12.35 -9.58
N THR A 532 -4.59 -12.56 -8.77
CA THR A 532 -5.71 -13.46 -9.07
C THR A 532 -6.79 -12.65 -9.75
N LEU A 533 -7.07 -12.97 -11.00
CA LEU A 533 -8.08 -12.31 -11.83
C LEU A 533 -9.29 -13.21 -11.99
N LEU A 534 -10.46 -12.59 -12.04
CA LEU A 534 -11.69 -13.22 -12.50
C LEU A 534 -12.05 -12.61 -13.86
N VAL A 535 -12.02 -13.42 -14.90
CA VAL A 535 -12.45 -13.00 -16.25
C VAL A 535 -13.97 -12.93 -16.27
N GLN A 536 -14.54 -11.78 -16.60
CA GLN A 536 -16.00 -11.59 -16.68
C GLN A 536 -16.49 -11.67 -18.14
N ASN A 537 -15.74 -11.08 -19.06
CA ASN A 537 -16.04 -11.09 -20.49
C ASN A 537 -14.76 -11.28 -21.30
N GLY A 538 -14.86 -11.85 -22.49
CA GLY A 538 -13.72 -12.11 -23.37
C GLY A 538 -12.86 -13.31 -22.96
N THR A 539 -11.77 -13.52 -23.68
CA THR A 539 -10.80 -14.58 -23.41
C THR A 539 -9.41 -14.00 -23.19
N LEU A 540 -8.83 -14.29 -22.02
CA LEU A 540 -7.49 -13.88 -21.64
C LEU A 540 -6.47 -14.90 -22.14
N LYS A 541 -5.44 -14.45 -22.84
CA LYS A 541 -4.38 -15.31 -23.39
C LYS A 541 -3.02 -15.01 -22.79
N SER A 542 -2.18 -16.05 -22.72
CA SER A 542 -0.79 -15.85 -22.28
C SER A 542 -0.04 -15.00 -23.31
N GLY A 543 0.55 -13.89 -22.87
CA GLY A 543 1.24 -12.91 -23.70
C GLY A 543 0.45 -11.62 -23.96
N ASP A 544 -0.82 -11.56 -23.57
CA ASP A 544 -1.63 -10.34 -23.66
C ASP A 544 -1.09 -9.25 -22.74
N VAL A 545 -1.30 -8.02 -23.14
CA VAL A 545 -1.02 -6.85 -22.31
C VAL A 545 -2.30 -6.48 -21.57
N ILE A 546 -2.22 -6.35 -20.28
CA ILE A 546 -3.35 -5.96 -19.42
C ILE A 546 -3.06 -4.67 -18.68
N ILE A 547 -4.11 -3.89 -18.48
CA ILE A 547 -4.16 -2.73 -17.60
C ILE A 547 -5.07 -3.12 -16.43
N ALA A 548 -4.59 -2.97 -15.21
CA ALA A 548 -5.38 -3.17 -13.98
C ALA A 548 -5.16 -1.97 -13.08
N GLY A 549 -6.16 -1.08 -12.98
CA GLY A 549 -6.05 0.18 -12.24
C GLY A 549 -4.85 1.02 -12.68
N THR A 550 -3.89 1.18 -11.77
CA THR A 550 -2.62 1.90 -11.98
C THR A 550 -1.45 0.98 -12.40
N SER A 551 -1.71 -0.30 -12.66
CA SER A 551 -0.68 -1.27 -13.05
C SER A 551 -0.87 -1.73 -14.50
N VAL A 552 0.22 -1.86 -15.24
CA VAL A 552 0.25 -2.41 -16.59
C VAL A 552 1.31 -3.48 -16.69
N GLY A 553 1.04 -4.51 -17.48
CA GLY A 553 2.04 -5.55 -17.72
C GLY A 553 1.64 -6.54 -18.78
N ARG A 554 2.63 -7.29 -19.26
CA ARG A 554 2.42 -8.39 -20.19
C ARG A 554 2.39 -9.70 -19.43
N ILE A 555 1.32 -10.47 -19.59
CA ILE A 555 1.15 -11.77 -18.94
C ILE A 555 2.27 -12.71 -19.34
N ARG A 556 3.02 -13.19 -18.36
CA ARG A 556 4.11 -14.16 -18.54
C ARG A 556 3.64 -15.59 -18.36
N THR A 557 2.93 -15.84 -17.25
CA THR A 557 2.36 -17.14 -16.94
C THR A 557 0.96 -16.96 -16.38
N MET A 558 0.08 -17.88 -16.76
CA MET A 558 -1.26 -18.01 -16.19
C MET A 558 -1.37 -19.40 -15.56
N THR A 559 -1.88 -19.46 -14.36
CA THR A 559 -2.13 -20.70 -13.62
C THR A 559 -3.58 -20.72 -13.13
N ASN A 560 -4.20 -21.91 -13.20
CA ASN A 560 -5.54 -22.09 -12.66
C ASN A 560 -5.50 -22.32 -11.15
N ASP A 561 -6.69 -22.44 -10.53
CA ASP A 561 -6.90 -22.77 -9.11
C ASP A 561 -6.16 -24.00 -8.60
N LYS A 562 -5.84 -24.96 -9.49
CA LYS A 562 -5.09 -26.21 -9.20
C LYS A 562 -3.57 -26.06 -9.42
N GLY A 563 -3.08 -24.83 -9.63
CA GLY A 563 -1.65 -24.54 -9.85
C GLY A 563 -1.11 -25.02 -11.20
N ARG A 564 -1.98 -25.40 -12.16
CA ARG A 564 -1.56 -25.84 -13.50
C ARG A 564 -1.48 -24.66 -14.43
N SER A 565 -0.43 -24.60 -15.24
CA SER A 565 -0.30 -23.57 -16.28
C SER A 565 -1.35 -23.77 -17.39
N ILE A 566 -2.04 -22.69 -17.71
CA ILE A 566 -3.03 -22.60 -18.79
C ILE A 566 -2.59 -21.56 -19.81
N LYS A 567 -3.04 -21.67 -21.05
CA LYS A 567 -2.72 -20.73 -22.12
C LYS A 567 -3.82 -19.70 -22.36
N GLU A 568 -5.06 -20.10 -22.09
CA GLU A 568 -6.26 -19.31 -22.34
C GLU A 568 -7.21 -19.47 -21.15
N ALA A 569 -7.89 -18.39 -20.79
CA ALA A 569 -8.91 -18.35 -19.75
C ALA A 569 -10.13 -17.61 -20.29
N GLY A 570 -11.25 -18.33 -20.42
CA GLY A 570 -12.54 -17.77 -20.88
C GLY A 570 -13.33 -17.12 -19.74
N PRO A 571 -14.56 -16.65 -20.03
CA PRO A 571 -15.44 -16.02 -19.06
C PRO A 571 -15.67 -16.89 -17.80
N SER A 572 -15.90 -16.25 -16.66
CA SER A 572 -16.11 -16.85 -15.33
C SER A 572 -14.96 -17.75 -14.84
N THR A 573 -13.76 -17.67 -15.43
CA THR A 573 -12.62 -18.48 -15.00
C THR A 573 -11.69 -17.67 -14.09
N PRO A 574 -11.40 -18.14 -12.86
CA PRO A 574 -10.41 -17.54 -12.00
C PRO A 574 -9.01 -17.97 -12.47
N VAL A 575 -8.09 -17.01 -12.55
CA VAL A 575 -6.72 -17.24 -13.02
C VAL A 575 -5.71 -16.44 -12.25
N GLU A 576 -4.66 -17.09 -11.78
CA GLU A 576 -3.48 -16.43 -11.18
C GLU A 576 -2.50 -16.07 -12.29
N ILE A 577 -2.14 -14.81 -12.39
CA ILE A 577 -1.24 -14.28 -13.42
C ILE A 577 0.04 -13.71 -12.83
N THR A 578 1.09 -13.71 -13.68
CA THR A 578 2.37 -13.03 -13.38
C THR A 578 2.76 -12.15 -14.57
N GLY A 579 3.51 -11.08 -14.29
CA GLY A 579 4.07 -10.22 -15.35
C GLY A 579 3.60 -8.77 -15.31
N LEU A 580 2.79 -8.40 -14.31
CA LEU A 580 2.47 -7.01 -14.01
C LEU A 580 3.71 -6.24 -13.56
N GLY A 581 3.73 -4.93 -13.78
CA GLY A 581 4.81 -4.05 -13.35
C GLY A 581 4.79 -3.78 -11.85
N GLU A 582 3.60 -3.60 -11.30
CA GLU A 582 3.33 -3.31 -9.88
C GLU A 582 2.17 -4.18 -9.40
N VAL A 583 1.97 -4.27 -8.10
CA VAL A 583 0.82 -4.97 -7.51
C VAL A 583 -0.42 -4.09 -7.71
N PRO A 584 -1.47 -4.55 -8.44
CA PRO A 584 -2.71 -3.80 -8.61
C PRO A 584 -3.50 -3.76 -7.31
N SER A 585 -4.42 -2.82 -7.19
CA SER A 585 -5.39 -2.81 -6.10
C SER A 585 -6.40 -3.94 -6.26
N ALA A 586 -6.77 -4.56 -5.17
CA ALA A 586 -7.81 -5.58 -5.21
C ALA A 586 -9.17 -4.90 -5.47
N GLY A 587 -9.95 -5.45 -6.40
CA GLY A 587 -11.20 -4.84 -6.89
C GLY A 587 -11.04 -3.98 -8.14
N ASP A 588 -9.81 -3.68 -8.60
CA ASP A 588 -9.60 -2.97 -9.84
C ASP A 588 -10.15 -3.76 -11.03
N VAL A 589 -10.77 -3.05 -11.97
CA VAL A 589 -11.15 -3.63 -13.26
C VAL A 589 -9.90 -3.77 -14.12
N PHE A 590 -9.70 -4.94 -14.68
CA PHE A 590 -8.66 -5.14 -15.67
C PHE A 590 -9.24 -5.23 -17.09
N ASN A 591 -8.49 -4.72 -18.07
CA ASN A 591 -8.80 -4.80 -19.47
C ASN A 591 -7.56 -5.30 -20.24
N ALA A 592 -7.75 -6.30 -21.09
CA ALA A 592 -6.72 -6.69 -22.05
C ALA A 592 -6.72 -5.69 -23.21
N VAL A 593 -5.53 -5.29 -23.66
CA VAL A 593 -5.36 -4.27 -24.69
C VAL A 593 -4.34 -4.71 -25.72
N ALA A 594 -4.51 -4.26 -26.97
CA ALA A 594 -3.62 -4.61 -28.06
C ALA A 594 -2.31 -3.79 -28.07
N ASP A 595 -2.38 -2.51 -27.68
CA ASP A 595 -1.24 -1.57 -27.74
C ASP A 595 -0.62 -1.32 -26.37
N GLU A 596 0.55 -1.92 -26.13
CA GLU A 596 1.31 -1.79 -24.87
C GLU A 596 1.79 -0.35 -24.63
N LYS A 597 2.06 0.42 -25.68
CA LYS A 597 2.59 1.78 -25.56
C LYS A 597 1.53 2.75 -25.04
N LEU A 598 0.33 2.70 -25.65
CA LEU A 598 -0.81 3.51 -25.20
C LEU A 598 -1.26 3.08 -23.81
N ALA A 599 -1.21 1.78 -23.50
CA ALA A 599 -1.51 1.26 -22.18
C ALA A 599 -0.60 1.86 -21.09
N ARG A 600 0.70 1.97 -21.36
CA ARG A 600 1.65 2.60 -20.42
C ARG A 600 1.40 4.09 -20.26
N GLU A 601 1.08 4.79 -21.34
CA GLU A 601 0.77 6.22 -21.30
C GLU A 601 -0.48 6.50 -20.47
N LEU A 602 -1.52 5.69 -20.63
CA LEU A 602 -2.74 5.77 -19.81
C LEU A 602 -2.45 5.53 -18.30
N VAL A 603 -1.66 4.50 -18.00
CA VAL A 603 -1.31 4.18 -16.61
C VAL A 603 -0.44 5.27 -15.97
N GLU A 604 0.49 5.87 -16.72
CA GLU A 604 1.28 7.01 -16.24
C GLU A 604 0.37 8.22 -15.96
N GLN A 605 -0.62 8.47 -16.82
CA GLN A 605 -1.61 9.52 -16.62
C GLN A 605 -2.44 9.28 -15.36
N ARG A 606 -3.03 8.08 -15.18
CA ARG A 606 -3.80 7.71 -13.98
C ARG A 606 -2.97 7.84 -12.69
N LYS A 607 -1.68 7.44 -12.73
CA LYS A 607 -0.77 7.62 -11.58
C LYS A 607 -0.51 9.09 -11.26
N HIS A 608 -0.43 9.92 -12.28
CA HIS A 608 -0.25 11.36 -12.10
C HIS A 608 -1.49 12.00 -11.46
N GLU A 609 -2.67 11.66 -11.97
CA GLU A 609 -3.96 12.11 -11.45
C GLU A 609 -4.16 11.69 -9.99
N ALA A 610 -3.96 10.41 -9.67
CA ALA A 610 -4.06 9.89 -8.29
C ALA A 610 -3.06 10.58 -7.34
N LYS A 611 -1.86 10.91 -7.82
CA LYS A 611 -0.86 11.64 -7.04
C LYS A 611 -1.25 13.09 -6.81
N GLU A 612 -1.86 13.74 -7.82
CA GLU A 612 -2.36 15.10 -7.69
C GLU A 612 -3.55 15.18 -6.72
N GLU A 613 -4.48 14.24 -6.78
CA GLU A 613 -5.59 14.14 -5.83
C GLU A 613 -5.11 14.00 -4.38
N LEU A 614 -4.15 13.09 -4.13
CA LEU A 614 -3.53 12.94 -2.82
C LEU A 614 -2.86 14.24 -2.35
N PHE A 615 -2.19 14.94 -3.26
CA PHE A 615 -1.53 16.20 -2.94
C PHE A 615 -2.54 17.31 -2.62
N GLN A 616 -3.66 17.38 -3.35
CA GLN A 616 -4.74 18.33 -3.09
C GLN A 616 -5.45 18.09 -1.75
N GLN A 617 -5.63 16.82 -1.37
CA GLN A 617 -6.18 16.46 -0.06
C GLN A 617 -5.30 16.93 1.10
N HIS A 618 -3.97 16.91 0.92
CA HIS A 618 -3.01 17.36 1.93
C HIS A 618 -2.80 18.87 1.98
N GLN A 619 -3.15 19.62 0.91
CA GLN A 619 -2.92 21.06 0.83
C GLN A 619 -4.01 21.94 1.49
N LYS A 620 -5.15 21.38 1.89
CA LYS A 620 -6.26 22.14 2.48
C LYS A 620 -6.06 22.44 3.99
N VAL A 621 -4.86 22.86 4.39
CA VAL A 621 -4.66 23.45 5.73
C VAL A 621 -5.06 24.92 5.63
N THR A 622 -6.33 25.23 5.91
CA THR A 622 -6.80 26.61 6.11
C THR A 622 -6.49 27.06 7.54
N LEU A 623 -6.48 28.37 7.78
CA LEU A 623 -6.28 28.94 9.13
C LEU A 623 -7.33 28.41 10.15
N ASP A 624 -8.53 28.09 9.68
CA ASP A 624 -9.58 27.49 10.50
C ASP A 624 -9.23 26.06 10.95
N ASN A 625 -8.61 25.26 10.05
CA ASN A 625 -8.10 23.92 10.37
C ASN A 625 -6.85 23.97 11.27
N LEU A 626 -6.10 25.08 11.27
CA LEU A 626 -4.94 25.23 12.15
C LEU A 626 -5.35 25.30 13.63
N PHE A 627 -6.46 25.97 13.94
CA PHE A 627 -7.00 25.99 15.30
C PHE A 627 -7.52 24.61 15.72
N SER A 628 -8.14 23.87 14.83
CA SER A 628 -8.55 22.47 15.06
C SER A 628 -7.33 21.57 15.28
N GLN A 629 -6.28 21.72 14.47
CA GLN A 629 -5.03 20.96 14.62
C GLN A 629 -4.25 21.33 15.91
N ILE A 630 -4.36 22.56 16.39
CA ILE A 630 -3.75 22.95 17.68
C ILE A 630 -4.55 22.34 18.84
N ALA A 631 -5.88 22.25 18.70
CA ALA A 631 -6.72 21.54 19.67
C ALA A 631 -6.50 19.99 19.61
N GLU A 632 -6.32 19.44 18.41
CA GLU A 632 -5.92 18.04 18.20
C GLU A 632 -4.47 17.75 18.66
N GLY A 633 -3.63 18.77 18.86
CA GLY A 633 -2.23 18.62 19.29
C GLY A 633 -2.06 18.08 20.72
N GLU A 634 -3.13 17.95 21.49
CA GLU A 634 -3.12 17.27 22.80
C GLU A 634 -3.39 15.77 22.69
N MET A 635 -3.89 15.28 21.53
CA MET A 635 -4.12 13.85 21.30
C MET A 635 -2.80 13.12 21.03
N LYS A 636 -2.64 11.97 21.67
CA LYS A 636 -1.49 11.12 21.45
C LYS A 636 -1.67 10.36 20.14
N GLU A 637 -0.72 10.46 19.21
CA GLU A 637 -0.72 9.68 17.97
C GLU A 637 0.10 8.39 18.17
N LEU A 638 -0.47 7.25 17.73
CA LEU A 638 0.25 5.98 17.59
C LEU A 638 0.48 5.73 16.10
N PRO A 639 1.67 6.08 15.57
CA PRO A 639 1.98 5.87 14.17
C PRO A 639 2.32 4.40 13.90
N ILE A 640 1.69 3.81 12.85
CA ILE A 640 1.86 2.41 12.49
C ILE A 640 2.21 2.29 11.01
N ILE A 641 3.06 1.32 10.66
CA ILE A 641 3.31 0.86 9.29
C ILE A 641 2.77 -0.56 9.18
N VAL A 642 1.88 -0.80 8.22
CA VAL A 642 1.24 -2.10 7.99
C VAL A 642 1.88 -2.80 6.80
N LYS A 643 2.32 -4.05 6.98
CA LYS A 643 2.77 -4.95 5.91
C LYS A 643 2.01 -6.25 5.97
N ALA A 644 1.42 -6.66 4.85
CA ALA A 644 0.72 -7.94 4.75
C ALA A 644 1.13 -8.73 3.50
N ASP A 645 0.72 -9.97 3.42
CA ASP A 645 1.00 -10.86 2.30
C ASP A 645 0.19 -10.51 1.05
N VAL A 646 -1.07 -10.06 1.22
CA VAL A 646 -1.98 -9.68 0.13
C VAL A 646 -2.56 -8.28 0.35
N GLN A 647 -2.99 -7.64 -0.74
CA GLN A 647 -3.49 -6.27 -0.74
C GLN A 647 -4.77 -6.12 0.12
N GLY A 648 -5.69 -7.08 0.02
CA GLY A 648 -6.92 -7.04 0.82
C GLY A 648 -6.66 -7.12 2.32
N SER A 649 -5.66 -7.90 2.76
CA SER A 649 -5.26 -7.96 4.17
C SER A 649 -4.65 -6.65 4.65
N VAL A 650 -3.87 -5.93 3.80
CA VAL A 650 -3.37 -4.58 4.15
C VAL A 650 -4.52 -3.63 4.41
N GLU A 651 -5.53 -3.63 3.53
CA GLU A 651 -6.72 -2.76 3.67
C GLU A 651 -7.52 -3.09 4.94
N ALA A 652 -7.74 -4.39 5.20
CA ALA A 652 -8.48 -4.85 6.36
C ALA A 652 -7.80 -4.49 7.69
N VAL A 653 -6.49 -4.77 7.80
CA VAL A 653 -5.71 -4.44 8.99
C VAL A 653 -5.67 -2.92 9.20
N LYS A 654 -5.42 -2.13 8.13
CA LYS A 654 -5.44 -0.67 8.19
C LYS A 654 -6.77 -0.14 8.72
N GLN A 655 -7.90 -0.53 8.11
CA GLN A 655 -9.23 -0.09 8.53
C GLN A 655 -9.58 -0.51 9.96
N SER A 656 -9.18 -1.73 10.36
CA SER A 656 -9.45 -2.22 11.70
C SER A 656 -8.66 -1.48 12.75
N LEU A 657 -7.37 -1.18 12.49
CA LEU A 657 -6.54 -0.43 13.42
C LEU A 657 -6.96 1.05 13.51
N GLU A 658 -7.35 1.67 12.39
CA GLU A 658 -7.85 3.06 12.38
C GLU A 658 -9.19 3.20 13.13
N LYS A 659 -10.05 2.17 13.13
CA LYS A 659 -11.30 2.12 13.92
C LYS A 659 -11.08 2.08 15.42
N LEU A 660 -9.92 1.64 15.91
CA LEU A 660 -9.59 1.62 17.35
C LEU A 660 -9.34 3.01 17.91
N SER A 661 -9.15 4.02 17.05
CA SER A 661 -8.91 5.39 17.49
C SER A 661 -10.02 5.89 18.41
N ASN A 662 -9.65 6.51 19.52
CA ASN A 662 -10.54 7.14 20.49
C ASN A 662 -10.15 8.62 20.68
N ASP A 663 -10.88 9.34 21.53
CA ASP A 663 -10.70 10.79 21.75
C ASP A 663 -9.34 11.14 22.37
N GLU A 664 -8.65 10.20 23.02
CA GLU A 664 -7.38 10.43 23.70
C GLU A 664 -6.17 9.93 22.90
N VAL A 665 -6.34 8.84 22.13
CA VAL A 665 -5.26 8.22 21.33
C VAL A 665 -5.75 7.95 19.93
N ARG A 666 -5.05 8.48 18.92
CA ARG A 666 -5.32 8.27 17.50
C ARG A 666 -4.33 7.29 16.89
N VAL A 667 -4.83 6.21 16.34
CA VAL A 667 -4.03 5.28 15.53
C VAL A 667 -3.91 5.84 14.11
N LYS A 668 -2.69 6.05 13.64
CA LYS A 668 -2.41 6.61 12.31
C LYS A 668 -1.57 5.66 11.49
N VAL A 669 -2.16 5.07 10.46
CA VAL A 669 -1.40 4.25 9.53
C VAL A 669 -0.69 5.14 8.52
N ILE A 670 0.64 5.28 8.65
CA ILE A 670 1.48 6.11 7.79
C ILE A 670 1.66 5.46 6.42
N HIS A 671 1.92 4.16 6.41
CA HIS A 671 2.18 3.42 5.18
C HIS A 671 1.61 2.00 5.28
N GLY A 672 0.96 1.57 4.19
CA GLY A 672 0.51 0.20 4.01
C GLY A 672 1.09 -0.38 2.72
N GLY A 673 1.57 -1.61 2.76
CA GLY A 673 2.13 -2.23 1.56
C GLY A 673 2.17 -3.75 1.63
N VAL A 674 2.22 -4.37 0.45
CA VAL A 674 2.23 -5.82 0.27
C VAL A 674 3.66 -6.36 0.26
N GLY A 675 3.87 -7.52 0.86
CA GLY A 675 5.13 -8.26 0.85
C GLY A 675 5.91 -8.19 2.16
N ALA A 676 7.13 -8.72 2.16
CA ALA A 676 7.99 -8.77 3.34
C ALA A 676 8.35 -7.36 3.83
N VAL A 677 8.59 -7.22 5.13
CA VAL A 677 9.11 -5.96 5.70
C VAL A 677 10.53 -5.73 5.16
N SER A 678 10.74 -4.60 4.50
CA SER A 678 11.99 -4.20 3.86
C SER A 678 12.80 -3.23 4.73
N GLU A 679 14.06 -3.02 4.34
CA GLU A 679 14.93 -2.02 4.98
C GLU A 679 14.33 -0.60 4.91
N SER A 680 13.72 -0.25 3.78
CA SER A 680 13.06 1.06 3.61
C SER A 680 11.90 1.27 4.59
N ASP A 681 11.15 0.22 4.92
CA ASP A 681 10.06 0.29 5.89
C ASP A 681 10.62 0.55 7.30
N VAL A 682 11.74 -0.09 7.66
CA VAL A 682 12.42 0.14 8.95
C VAL A 682 12.97 1.56 9.04
N MET A 683 13.53 2.08 7.94
CA MET A 683 14.00 3.48 7.89
C MET A 683 12.83 4.47 8.06
N LEU A 684 11.70 4.20 7.42
CA LEU A 684 10.49 5.02 7.55
C LEU A 684 9.95 4.97 8.99
N ALA A 685 9.90 3.77 9.58
CA ALA A 685 9.45 3.58 10.96
C ALA A 685 10.35 4.33 11.96
N ASN A 686 11.66 4.25 11.79
CA ASN A 686 12.61 4.99 12.63
C ASN A 686 12.45 6.52 12.49
N ALA A 687 12.23 7.02 11.28
CA ALA A 687 12.03 8.45 11.04
C ALA A 687 10.71 8.98 11.62
N SER A 688 9.69 8.13 11.74
CA SER A 688 8.33 8.48 12.16
C SER A 688 8.00 7.99 13.58
N ASN A 689 8.93 7.36 14.30
CA ASN A 689 8.70 6.63 15.55
C ASN A 689 7.52 5.65 15.48
N ALA A 690 7.38 4.98 14.33
CA ALA A 690 6.26 4.09 14.07
C ALA A 690 6.58 2.63 14.44
N ILE A 691 5.54 1.89 14.83
CA ILE A 691 5.59 0.44 15.02
C ILE A 691 5.31 -0.23 13.67
N ILE A 692 6.04 -1.29 13.34
CA ILE A 692 5.78 -2.08 12.13
C ILE A 692 4.92 -3.29 12.50
N VAL A 693 3.72 -3.34 11.93
CA VAL A 693 2.77 -4.46 12.04
C VAL A 693 2.88 -5.31 10.78
N GLY A 694 3.40 -6.53 10.93
CA GLY A 694 3.51 -7.50 9.85
C GLY A 694 2.44 -8.58 9.97
N PHE A 695 1.49 -8.62 9.03
CA PHE A 695 0.42 -9.60 8.99
C PHE A 695 0.76 -10.72 7.99
N ASN A 696 0.90 -11.94 8.48
CA ASN A 696 1.28 -13.15 7.71
C ASN A 696 2.58 -13.02 6.90
N VAL A 697 3.44 -12.03 7.20
CA VAL A 697 4.73 -11.78 6.53
C VAL A 697 5.89 -11.94 7.49
N ARG A 698 7.11 -11.97 6.93
CA ARG A 698 8.35 -12.01 7.71
C ARG A 698 9.28 -10.89 7.24
N PRO A 699 10.06 -10.29 8.15
CA PRO A 699 11.05 -9.29 7.78
C PRO A 699 12.20 -9.93 7.01
N ASP A 700 12.77 -9.18 6.09
CA ASP A 700 14.02 -9.56 5.45
C ASP A 700 15.15 -9.58 6.48
N PRO A 701 16.18 -10.45 6.31
CA PRO A 701 17.29 -10.53 7.28
C PRO A 701 17.99 -9.19 7.53
N VAL A 702 18.11 -8.36 6.50
CA VAL A 702 18.69 -7.00 6.60
C VAL A 702 17.76 -6.07 7.37
N ALA A 703 16.46 -6.11 7.07
CA ALA A 703 15.45 -5.33 7.78
C ALA A 703 15.42 -5.67 9.28
N LYS A 704 15.50 -6.95 9.63
CA LYS A 704 15.56 -7.40 11.02
C LYS A 704 16.79 -6.84 11.75
N GLN A 705 17.97 -6.93 11.12
CA GLN A 705 19.21 -6.44 11.70
C GLN A 705 19.17 -4.90 11.88
N ASN A 706 18.61 -4.18 10.91
CA ASN A 706 18.49 -2.72 10.97
C ASN A 706 17.45 -2.30 12.03
N ALA A 707 16.36 -3.04 12.20
CA ALA A 707 15.37 -2.80 13.24
C ALA A 707 15.97 -2.97 14.65
N GLU A 708 16.74 -4.04 14.87
CA GLU A 708 17.46 -4.28 16.12
C GLU A 708 18.48 -3.16 16.42
N GLN A 709 19.16 -2.62 15.40
CA GLN A 709 20.11 -1.52 15.55
C GLN A 709 19.43 -0.16 15.80
N SER A 710 18.30 0.08 15.18
CA SER A 710 17.55 1.34 15.26
C SER A 710 16.54 1.36 16.42
N GLY A 711 16.29 0.20 17.07
CA GLY A 711 15.31 0.08 18.15
C GLY A 711 13.86 0.14 17.66
N VAL A 712 13.60 -0.15 16.37
CA VAL A 712 12.25 -0.20 15.79
C VAL A 712 11.58 -1.51 16.17
N ASP A 713 10.37 -1.43 16.72
CA ASP A 713 9.58 -2.60 17.08
C ASP A 713 8.86 -3.17 15.84
N ILE A 714 9.04 -4.49 15.60
CA ILE A 714 8.39 -5.22 14.53
C ILE A 714 7.53 -6.31 15.15
N ARG A 715 6.21 -6.15 15.08
CA ARG A 715 5.23 -7.11 15.55
C ARG A 715 4.69 -7.94 14.39
N LEU A 716 4.61 -9.26 14.59
CA LEU A 716 4.27 -10.21 13.52
C LEU A 716 3.09 -11.07 13.96
N TYR A 717 1.99 -10.91 13.24
CA TYR A 717 0.74 -11.61 13.51
C TYR A 717 0.37 -12.55 12.38
N ARG A 718 -0.41 -13.57 12.70
CA ARG A 718 -1.04 -14.48 11.74
C ARG A 718 -2.55 -14.42 11.78
N ILE A 719 -3.08 -13.98 12.90
CA ILE A 719 -4.52 -13.84 13.16
C ILE A 719 -4.78 -12.36 13.42
N ILE A 720 -5.83 -11.80 12.83
CA ILE A 720 -6.12 -10.37 12.92
C ILE A 720 -6.56 -9.97 14.32
N TYR A 721 -7.18 -10.86 15.07
CA TYR A 721 -7.60 -10.62 16.46
C TYR A 721 -6.41 -10.33 17.36
N ASP A 722 -5.32 -11.10 17.24
CA ASP A 722 -4.11 -10.91 18.02
C ASP A 722 -3.51 -9.51 17.79
N ALA A 723 -3.56 -9.03 16.53
CA ALA A 723 -3.08 -7.70 16.18
C ALA A 723 -3.95 -6.59 16.78
N ILE A 724 -5.27 -6.74 16.76
CA ILE A 724 -6.23 -5.78 17.32
C ILE A 724 -6.06 -5.71 18.84
N GLU A 725 -5.97 -6.87 19.52
CA GLU A 725 -5.85 -6.97 20.97
C GLU A 725 -4.54 -6.32 21.46
N GLU A 726 -3.39 -6.67 20.84
CA GLU A 726 -2.09 -6.12 21.26
C GLU A 726 -1.98 -4.59 21.03
N ILE A 727 -2.53 -4.09 19.92
CA ILE A 727 -2.57 -2.65 19.67
C ILE A 727 -3.53 -1.93 20.62
N THR A 728 -4.68 -2.53 20.93
CA THR A 728 -5.61 -2.00 21.93
C THR A 728 -4.94 -1.90 23.31
N ASP A 729 -4.19 -2.91 23.72
CA ASP A 729 -3.45 -2.89 24.97
C ASP A 729 -2.30 -1.88 24.96
N ALA A 730 -1.63 -1.70 23.81
CA ALA A 730 -0.65 -0.64 23.64
C ALA A 730 -1.28 0.76 23.79
N MET A 731 -2.47 0.96 23.22
CA MET A 731 -3.23 2.21 23.37
C MET A 731 -3.62 2.47 24.83
N LYS A 732 -4.15 1.45 25.54
CA LYS A 732 -4.46 1.54 26.98
C LYS A 732 -3.21 1.92 27.80
N GLY A 733 -2.05 1.35 27.43
CA GLY A 733 -0.76 1.70 28.05
C GLY A 733 -0.34 3.15 27.83
N MET A 734 -0.82 3.80 26.77
CA MET A 734 -0.57 5.21 26.47
C MET A 734 -1.53 6.17 27.19
N LEU A 735 -2.68 5.70 27.69
CA LEU A 735 -3.65 6.53 28.38
C LEU A 735 -3.06 7.11 29.67
N ALA A 736 -3.51 8.29 30.05
CA ALA A 736 -3.16 8.84 31.38
C ALA A 736 -3.86 8.00 32.44
N PRO A 737 -3.17 7.67 33.59
CA PRO A 737 -3.82 6.93 34.65
C PRO A 737 -5.00 7.71 35.19
N LYS A 738 -6.17 7.09 35.25
CA LYS A 738 -7.33 7.64 35.95
C LYS A 738 -7.28 7.23 37.37
N TYR A 739 -7.62 8.15 38.28
CA TYR A 739 -7.62 7.90 39.72
C TYR A 739 -9.05 7.79 40.22
N ARG A 740 -9.32 6.73 40.97
CA ARG A 740 -10.59 6.51 41.62
C ARG A 740 -10.40 6.61 43.11
N GLU A 741 -11.29 7.34 43.75
CA GLU A 741 -11.34 7.38 45.21
C GLU A 741 -11.91 6.07 45.75
N VAL A 742 -11.17 5.42 46.63
CA VAL A 742 -11.60 4.21 47.32
C VAL A 742 -11.65 4.51 48.82
N GLU A 743 -12.87 4.53 49.38
CA GLU A 743 -13.05 4.67 50.82
C GLU A 743 -12.56 3.39 51.51
N THR A 744 -11.70 3.56 52.54
CA THR A 744 -11.08 2.45 53.27
C THR A 744 -11.59 2.28 54.69
N ALA A 745 -11.94 3.37 55.35
CA ALA A 745 -12.42 3.31 56.73
C ALA A 745 -13.25 4.55 57.09
N ARG A 746 -14.20 4.34 57.99
CA ARG A 746 -14.89 5.42 58.72
C ARG A 746 -14.45 5.45 60.17
N ILE A 747 -14.14 6.63 60.67
CA ILE A 747 -13.49 6.83 61.97
C ILE A 747 -14.20 7.96 62.69
N GLU A 748 -14.60 7.75 63.94
CA GLU A 748 -15.24 8.74 64.83
C GLU A 748 -14.22 9.39 65.74
N VAL A 749 -14.18 10.71 65.76
CA VAL A 749 -13.33 11.48 66.66
C VAL A 749 -14.02 11.56 68.05
N ARG A 750 -13.47 10.87 69.06
CA ARG A 750 -14.02 10.82 70.42
C ARG A 750 -13.42 11.87 71.32
N GLN A 751 -12.14 12.17 71.17
CA GLN A 751 -11.43 13.16 72.02
C GLN A 751 -10.41 13.93 71.15
N VAL A 752 -10.18 15.22 71.56
CA VAL A 752 -9.21 16.06 70.82
C VAL A 752 -8.12 16.51 71.79
N TYR A 753 -6.87 16.17 71.46
CA TYR A 753 -5.71 16.55 72.31
C TYR A 753 -4.85 17.59 71.58
N LYS A 754 -4.60 18.72 72.17
CA LYS A 754 -3.68 19.75 71.64
C LYS A 754 -2.31 19.61 72.36
N ILE A 755 -1.32 19.15 71.58
CA ILE A 755 0.04 18.88 72.02
C ILE A 755 0.97 19.95 71.48
N SER A 756 1.68 20.69 72.26
CA SER A 756 2.49 21.87 71.89
C SER A 756 3.56 21.59 70.85
N ASN A 757 4.05 20.33 70.73
CA ASN A 757 5.09 19.95 69.72
C ASN A 757 4.61 19.11 68.55
N VAL A 758 3.33 18.69 68.52
CA VAL A 758 2.79 17.77 67.51
C VAL A 758 1.57 18.36 66.81
N GLY A 759 0.92 19.36 67.43
CA GLY A 759 -0.33 19.91 66.89
C GLY A 759 -1.58 19.30 67.53
N THR A 760 -2.69 19.36 66.80
CA THR A 760 -3.97 18.77 67.23
C THR A 760 -3.99 17.28 66.85
N VAL A 761 -4.12 16.43 67.88
CA VAL A 761 -4.24 14.97 67.72
C VAL A 761 -5.68 14.57 67.98
N ALA A 762 -6.32 13.94 67.02
CA ALA A 762 -7.65 13.38 67.18
C ALA A 762 -7.55 11.96 67.78
N GLY A 763 -8.05 11.79 69.03
CA GLY A 763 -8.28 10.47 69.56
C GLY A 763 -9.55 9.88 68.99
N SER A 764 -9.36 8.98 68.14
CA SER A 764 -10.43 8.48 67.19
C SER A 764 -10.65 7.00 67.37
N TYR A 765 -11.84 6.54 67.03
CA TYR A 765 -12.24 5.14 67.05
C TYR A 765 -12.66 4.71 65.65
N VAL A 766 -12.09 3.63 65.11
CA VAL A 766 -12.42 3.11 63.79
C VAL A 766 -13.73 2.37 63.85
N LEU A 767 -14.76 2.91 63.18
CA LEU A 767 -16.10 2.34 63.12
C LEU A 767 -16.17 1.17 62.15
N ASP A 768 -15.61 1.38 60.94
CA ASP A 768 -15.63 0.39 59.88
C ASP A 768 -14.34 0.45 59.06
N GLY A 769 -13.97 -0.68 58.42
CA GLY A 769 -12.83 -0.79 57.53
C GLY A 769 -11.45 -0.82 58.20
N LYS A 770 -10.44 -0.35 57.47
CA LYS A 770 -9.04 -0.25 57.94
C LYS A 770 -8.46 1.09 57.55
N VAL A 771 -7.84 1.79 58.47
CA VAL A 771 -7.12 3.02 58.16
C VAL A 771 -5.63 2.77 58.04
N GLY A 772 -5.02 3.18 56.96
CA GLY A 772 -3.60 3.11 56.70
C GLY A 772 -2.94 4.47 56.84
N ARG A 773 -1.64 4.52 57.19
CA ARG A 773 -0.88 5.77 57.37
C ARG A 773 -0.84 6.66 56.10
N ASN A 774 -0.95 6.06 54.93
CA ASN A 774 -0.86 6.77 53.62
C ASN A 774 -2.20 7.25 53.11
N ASN A 775 -3.30 7.02 53.83
CA ASN A 775 -4.64 7.42 53.41
C ASN A 775 -4.80 8.94 53.57
N GLU A 776 -5.58 9.53 52.71
CA GLU A 776 -6.09 10.88 52.87
C GLU A 776 -7.39 10.83 53.69
N ILE A 777 -7.64 11.90 54.43
CA ILE A 777 -8.79 11.97 55.33
C ILE A 777 -9.69 13.12 54.94
N ARG A 778 -10.95 12.79 54.75
CA ARG A 778 -12.04 13.74 54.58
C ARG A 778 -12.72 13.92 55.94
N VAL A 779 -12.77 15.14 56.44
CA VAL A 779 -13.39 15.49 57.70
C VAL A 779 -14.84 15.84 57.48
N VAL A 780 -15.76 15.07 58.06
CA VAL A 780 -17.19 15.26 57.93
C VAL A 780 -17.75 15.66 59.30
N ARG A 781 -18.44 16.81 59.37
CA ARG A 781 -19.12 17.34 60.55
C ARG A 781 -20.60 17.55 60.26
N ASP A 782 -21.48 16.95 61.06
CA ASP A 782 -22.93 17.04 60.87
C ASP A 782 -23.39 16.62 59.44
N GLY A 783 -22.67 15.67 58.83
CA GLY A 783 -22.95 15.20 57.46
C GLY A 783 -22.44 16.12 56.36
N ILE A 784 -21.66 17.15 56.68
CA ILE A 784 -21.06 18.08 55.69
C ILE A 784 -19.54 17.91 55.67
N VAL A 785 -18.95 17.79 54.54
CA VAL A 785 -17.49 17.75 54.32
C VAL A 785 -16.92 19.14 54.61
N ILE A 786 -16.04 19.24 55.59
CA ILE A 786 -15.41 20.52 56.01
C ILE A 786 -14.03 20.66 55.37
N ALA A 787 -13.26 19.61 55.35
CA ALA A 787 -11.89 19.64 54.86
C ALA A 787 -11.46 18.27 54.36
N GLU A 788 -10.55 18.28 53.41
CA GLU A 788 -9.80 17.09 52.94
C GLU A 788 -8.31 17.38 53.20
N ASP A 789 -7.63 16.47 53.85
CA ASP A 789 -6.22 16.65 54.22
C ASP A 789 -5.48 15.31 54.33
N LYS A 790 -4.17 15.35 54.21
CA LYS A 790 -3.30 14.18 54.35
C LYS A 790 -3.05 13.87 55.84
N MET A 791 -2.97 12.58 56.13
CA MET A 791 -2.63 12.10 57.43
C MET A 791 -1.12 12.32 57.69
N SER A 792 -0.78 13.14 58.67
CA SER A 792 0.62 13.35 59.11
C SER A 792 1.14 12.18 59.96
N SER A 793 0.33 11.67 60.89
CA SER A 793 0.70 10.50 61.70
C SER A 793 -0.49 9.67 62.13
N LEU A 794 -0.27 8.36 62.21
CA LEU A 794 -1.22 7.37 62.73
C LEU A 794 -0.56 6.63 63.88
N LYS A 795 -1.14 6.77 65.10
CA LYS A 795 -0.62 6.15 66.30
C LYS A 795 -1.66 5.30 66.99
N ARG A 796 -1.20 4.21 67.62
CA ARG A 796 -2.01 3.41 68.52
C ARG A 796 -1.34 3.46 69.88
N PHE A 797 -2.03 4.08 70.89
CA PHE A 797 -1.44 4.46 72.22
C PHE A 797 -0.21 5.40 72.07
N LYS A 798 1.00 4.87 72.16
CA LYS A 798 2.24 5.61 71.99
C LYS A 798 3.07 5.21 70.76
N ASP A 799 2.72 4.12 70.17
CA ASP A 799 3.49 3.52 69.08
C ASP A 799 2.93 3.92 67.69
N ASP A 800 3.80 4.17 66.76
CA ASP A 800 3.40 4.43 65.33
C ASP A 800 2.85 3.16 64.70
N ALA A 801 1.64 3.23 64.18
CA ALA A 801 0.97 2.11 63.47
C ALA A 801 1.02 2.31 61.97
N LYS A 802 1.20 1.21 61.22
CA LYS A 802 1.09 1.23 59.76
C LYS A 802 -0.38 1.18 59.32
N GLU A 803 -1.17 0.39 60.02
CA GLU A 803 -2.60 0.19 59.78
C GLU A 803 -3.34 -0.03 61.12
N VAL A 804 -4.59 0.42 61.17
CA VAL A 804 -5.49 0.17 62.30
C VAL A 804 -6.83 -0.32 61.75
N ALA A 805 -7.32 -1.48 62.23
CA ALA A 805 -8.58 -2.08 61.84
C ALA A 805 -9.77 -1.58 62.63
N ALA A 806 -10.99 -1.86 62.12
CA ALA A 806 -12.24 -1.55 62.83
C ALA A 806 -12.26 -2.10 64.26
N GLY A 807 -12.87 -1.35 65.16
CA GLY A 807 -12.99 -1.70 66.59
C GLY A 807 -11.81 -1.30 67.43
N PHE A 808 -10.82 -0.61 66.93
CA PHE A 808 -9.65 -0.14 67.71
C PHE A 808 -9.57 1.39 67.76
N GLU A 809 -8.99 1.87 68.85
CA GLU A 809 -8.70 3.28 69.01
C GLU A 809 -7.37 3.65 68.38
N CYS A 810 -7.32 4.84 67.78
CA CYS A 810 -6.12 5.40 67.16
C CYS A 810 -6.03 6.92 67.37
N GLY A 811 -4.80 7.45 67.37
CA GLY A 811 -4.55 8.88 67.33
C GLY A 811 -4.15 9.31 65.93
N ILE A 812 -4.90 10.22 65.34
CA ILE A 812 -4.70 10.73 63.98
C ILE A 812 -4.30 12.18 64.00
N THR A 813 -3.29 12.57 63.28
CA THR A 813 -2.88 13.96 63.10
C THR A 813 -2.95 14.30 61.63
N LEU A 814 -3.61 15.41 61.28
CA LEU A 814 -3.69 15.94 59.93
C LEU A 814 -2.54 16.92 59.65
N GLU A 815 -2.22 17.16 58.43
CA GLU A 815 -1.06 17.97 58.01
C GLU A 815 -1.35 19.47 58.08
N LYS A 816 -2.51 19.92 57.62
CA LYS A 816 -2.90 21.34 57.53
C LYS A 816 -4.10 21.69 58.41
N PHE A 817 -5.06 20.79 58.54
CA PHE A 817 -6.32 21.05 59.22
C PHE A 817 -6.18 20.82 60.74
N THR A 818 -6.41 21.89 61.54
CA THR A 818 -6.24 21.86 62.98
C THR A 818 -7.54 22.02 63.78
N ASP A 819 -8.67 22.44 63.12
CA ASP A 819 -9.95 22.69 63.82
C ASP A 819 -10.81 21.40 63.89
N ILE A 820 -10.23 20.35 64.49
CA ILE A 820 -10.89 19.08 64.73
C ILE A 820 -11.73 19.21 66.00
N LYS A 821 -12.98 18.68 66.01
CA LYS A 821 -13.89 18.66 67.14
C LYS A 821 -14.32 17.24 67.47
N GLU A 822 -14.77 17.09 68.71
CA GLU A 822 -15.35 15.83 69.21
C GLU A 822 -16.69 15.59 68.47
N GLY A 823 -16.88 14.39 67.90
CA GLY A 823 -18.03 14.00 67.05
C GLY A 823 -17.79 14.17 65.57
N ASP A 824 -16.65 14.67 65.11
CA ASP A 824 -16.30 14.65 63.65
C ASP A 824 -16.08 13.23 63.20
N ILE A 825 -16.55 12.94 61.93
CA ILE A 825 -16.31 11.67 61.28
C ILE A 825 -15.19 11.86 60.27
N PHE A 826 -14.18 11.00 60.36
CA PHE A 826 -13.10 10.96 59.40
C PHE A 826 -13.36 9.82 58.42
N GLU A 827 -13.49 10.13 57.13
CA GLU A 827 -13.53 9.15 56.07
C GLU A 827 -12.13 9.04 55.48
N ALA A 828 -11.52 7.88 55.66
CA ALA A 828 -10.20 7.61 55.13
C ALA A 828 -10.35 7.03 53.72
N PHE A 829 -9.69 7.61 52.74
CA PHE A 829 -9.68 7.14 51.37
C PHE A 829 -8.26 7.15 50.78
N TYR A 830 -8.07 6.44 49.66
CA TYR A 830 -6.86 6.56 48.86
C TYR A 830 -7.25 6.61 47.40
N MET A 831 -6.38 7.23 46.60
CA MET A 831 -6.55 7.28 45.16
C MET A 831 -5.96 6.01 44.53
N GLU A 832 -6.80 5.18 44.00
CA GLU A 832 -6.40 3.98 43.25
C GLU A 832 -6.25 4.32 41.78
N GLU A 833 -5.08 4.01 41.23
CA GLU A 833 -4.85 4.14 39.80
C GLU A 833 -5.57 3.00 39.07
N TYR A 834 -6.50 3.34 38.19
CA TYR A 834 -7.14 2.36 37.34
C TYR A 834 -7.04 2.77 35.86
N ARG A 835 -6.98 1.78 34.99
CA ARG A 835 -6.96 1.95 33.53
C ARG A 835 -8.12 1.15 32.97
N ASP A 836 -9.00 1.83 32.25
CA ASP A 836 -10.14 1.20 31.56
C ASP A 836 -9.69 0.40 30.34
#